data_46f4e2bfb66c89434f30e16b094d5e71
#
_entry.id   46f4e2bfb66c89434f30e16b094d5e71
#
_cell.length_a   1.000
_cell.length_b   1.000
_cell.length_c   1.000
_cell.angle_alpha   90.00
_cell.angle_beta   90.00
_cell.angle_gamma   90.00
#
_symmetry.space_group_name_H-M   'P 1'
#
loop_
_entity.id
_entity.type
_entity.pdbx_description
1 polymer ?
#
loop_
_entity_poly.entity_id
_entity_poly.type
_entity_poly.pdbx_seq_one_letter_code
_entity_poly.pdbx_strand_id
1 'polypeptide(L)'
;MSAQMLSTPETLPAFCEGIQYFAASLPEIDRLGAVPLLGPDRPALPDATSEAAIYQTLLAADALRYLTLQVTGSKSSGHPGGFASSADAVAALHLLGHRNMVTEVGHHAPGFYSAMFLDTSLEAMGIHSVAEMRTRFRERHGLLGHLSGAIPGLLAPAGPLGQGQHFAMAGAYLHRDKLFPVTIGDGGLGEPYIMSAFQHFATAYPEVTNYLPVLVWNGYSQEHHSMVSLWDNGRMAAYWRAHGFDEVHLVDARDFADTADASVYADSTTFGFAARMAFTGTILKAAAEAAKSALSGRRACLIVKQLKGAGVHATGAKSHNLYAHHTLDSDDVKSGLQRRALPIQAWKVTRENFRHAGGGPAARVAVTESVRELPSLDGLPLTEFAVGENHIPTTAFGHVVGEVGKRDPLFVVTNADGNEASGMANINKALTIRHPTADDLYFQGPSGQVYEPLNEDACAGLAVGVALFGGRSLWCSYESFAINGLPIWQTVTQAMAELRRPTPATVCLFTAGALEQGRNGWTHQRPEIESYFAAMMRNGNVYPLFPVDANMIQAGYDWALRQHNKGIVITASKSPLPVHATMAQSYQAIDDGAMVLQEHPGAHTVVFAVTGDMVLQPVFTAADKLAEAGIGSRIVAVVNPRRLYRPGDVLWDSVSEPDGRFMDDDAFKAMFHGDALIGVTGGPPGPLEPVLLRSQARERDVFCWKRGETTASPQQLFDFNGMNAQAMHERALAMLERAAA
;
A
#
# COMPACT_ATOMS: atom_id res chain seq x y z
N MET A 1 24.55 39.77 14.26
CA MET A 1 25.27 38.60 13.80
C MET A 1 26.22 38.99 12.71
N SER A 2 27.51 38.59 12.80
CA SER A 2 28.48 38.97 11.77
C SER A 2 28.28 38.06 10.53
N ALA A 3 28.46 38.64 9.34
CA ALA A 3 28.42 37.92 8.07
C ALA A 3 29.36 36.69 8.05
N GLN A 4 30.40 36.68 8.86
CA GLN A 4 31.33 35.55 9.02
C GLN A 4 30.68 34.26 9.52
N MET A 5 29.55 34.31 10.27
CA MET A 5 28.84 33.11 10.76
C MET A 5 28.01 32.43 9.69
N LEU A 6 27.78 33.09 8.56
CA LEU A 6 26.99 32.58 7.45
C LEU A 6 27.85 31.86 6.40
N SER A 7 29.17 31.96 6.52
CA SER A 7 30.11 31.46 5.50
C SER A 7 30.70 30.06 5.75
N THR A 8 30.22 29.34 6.77
CA THR A 8 30.70 27.97 7.05
C THR A 8 29.95 26.95 6.19
N PRO A 9 30.60 26.32 5.17
CA PRO A 9 29.92 25.45 4.21
C PRO A 9 29.19 24.27 4.84
N GLU A 10 29.66 23.79 5.99
CA GLU A 10 29.12 22.60 6.69
C GLU A 10 27.78 22.85 7.39
N THR A 11 27.36 24.09 7.58
CA THR A 11 26.21 24.48 8.39
C THR A 11 25.14 25.25 7.62
N LEU A 12 25.46 25.73 6.44
CA LEU A 12 24.53 26.47 5.58
C LEU A 12 24.05 25.61 4.45
N PRO A 13 22.73 25.60 4.16
CA PRO A 13 22.26 25.10 2.87
C PRO A 13 22.92 25.91 1.75
N ALA A 14 23.22 25.28 0.61
CA ALA A 14 23.94 25.90 -0.50
C ALA A 14 23.31 27.25 -0.97
N PHE A 15 21.99 27.40 -0.86
CA PHE A 15 21.32 28.65 -1.22
C PHE A 15 21.62 29.82 -0.28
N CYS A 16 22.07 29.56 0.95
CA CYS A 16 22.37 30.61 1.90
C CYS A 16 23.59 31.42 1.49
N GLU A 17 24.46 30.90 0.65
CA GLU A 17 25.62 31.64 0.12
C GLU A 17 25.20 32.92 -0.63
N GLY A 18 24.09 32.82 -1.40
CA GLY A 18 23.56 33.93 -2.18
C GLY A 18 22.66 34.90 -1.39
N ILE A 19 22.26 34.56 -0.15
CA ILE A 19 21.28 35.31 0.64
C ILE A 19 21.78 35.71 2.05
N GLN A 20 23.08 35.76 2.23
CA GLN A 20 23.71 36.13 3.52
C GLN A 20 23.13 37.40 4.17
N TYR A 21 22.74 38.37 3.37
CA TYR A 21 22.16 39.63 3.82
C TYR A 21 20.77 39.48 4.44
N PHE A 22 20.03 38.38 4.14
CA PHE A 22 18.70 38.18 4.70
C PHE A 22 18.74 37.83 6.17
N ALA A 23 19.76 37.09 6.56
CA ALA A 23 19.95 36.67 7.94
C ALA A 23 20.19 37.81 8.91
N ALA A 24 20.68 38.95 8.43
CA ALA A 24 20.92 40.14 9.23
C ALA A 24 19.65 40.98 9.50
N SER A 25 18.55 40.70 8.82
CA SER A 25 17.33 41.52 8.86
C SER A 25 16.21 40.98 9.74
N LEU A 26 16.42 39.85 10.46
CA LEU A 26 15.44 39.37 11.41
C LEU A 26 15.53 40.07 12.74
N PRO A 27 14.51 40.89 13.11
CA PRO A 27 14.55 41.69 14.33
C PRO A 27 14.44 40.88 15.62
N GLU A 28 14.04 39.61 15.51
CA GLU A 28 13.70 38.74 16.64
C GLU A 28 14.77 37.69 16.95
N ILE A 29 15.98 37.87 16.44
CA ILE A 29 17.06 36.87 16.61
C ILE A 29 17.41 36.64 18.10
N ASP A 30 17.23 37.66 18.95
CA ASP A 30 17.49 37.55 20.38
C ASP A 30 16.56 36.54 21.08
N ARG A 31 15.40 36.24 20.47
CA ARG A 31 14.45 35.23 20.98
C ARG A 31 15.00 33.79 20.92
N LEU A 32 16.01 33.54 20.09
CA LEU A 32 16.62 32.21 19.98
C LEU A 32 17.21 31.72 21.30
N GLY A 33 17.69 32.63 22.18
CA GLY A 33 18.21 32.25 23.48
C GLY A 33 17.19 31.61 24.42
N ALA A 34 15.89 31.82 24.16
CA ALA A 34 14.80 31.26 24.94
C ALA A 34 14.23 29.96 24.33
N VAL A 35 14.65 29.59 23.11
CA VAL A 35 14.14 28.35 22.43
C VAL A 35 14.62 27.14 23.20
N PRO A 36 13.70 26.24 23.64
CA PRO A 36 14.08 25.02 24.34
C PRO A 36 14.85 24.09 23.40
N LEU A 37 16.01 23.63 23.85
CA LEU A 37 16.71 22.55 23.15
C LEU A 37 16.12 21.20 23.51
N LEU A 38 15.80 20.41 22.49
CA LEU A 38 15.38 19.03 22.64
C LEU A 38 16.61 18.12 22.78
N GLY A 39 16.42 16.98 23.41
CA GLY A 39 17.47 16.01 23.68
C GLY A 39 16.87 14.67 24.12
N PRO A 40 17.71 13.68 24.47
CA PRO A 40 17.22 12.37 24.93
C PRO A 40 16.23 12.45 26.09
N ASP A 41 16.48 13.36 27.05
CA ASP A 41 15.63 13.56 28.23
C ASP A 41 14.41 14.47 27.96
N ARG A 42 14.40 15.12 26.82
CA ARG A 42 13.32 16.00 26.39
C ARG A 42 13.06 15.84 24.89
N PRO A 43 12.37 14.77 24.49
CA PRO A 43 12.17 14.46 23.07
C PRO A 43 11.04 15.24 22.40
N ALA A 44 10.39 16.19 23.09
CA ALA A 44 9.31 17.01 22.56
C ALA A 44 9.29 18.39 23.20
N LEU A 45 8.65 19.38 22.53
CA LEU A 45 8.43 20.70 23.12
C LEU A 45 7.64 20.58 24.41
N PRO A 46 8.13 21.16 25.53
CA PRO A 46 7.50 20.97 26.85
C PRO A 46 6.19 21.75 27.01
N ASP A 47 6.06 22.88 26.30
CA ASP A 47 4.90 23.76 26.36
C ASP A 47 4.60 24.34 24.96
N ALA A 48 3.52 23.87 24.36
CA ALA A 48 3.05 24.31 23.05
C ALA A 48 2.53 25.77 23.04
N THR A 49 2.36 26.39 24.20
CA THR A 49 1.85 27.77 24.32
C THR A 49 2.93 28.81 24.56
N SER A 50 4.17 28.40 24.86
CA SER A 50 5.28 29.31 25.09
C SER A 50 5.71 30.02 23.81
N GLU A 51 6.02 31.30 23.91
CA GLU A 51 6.49 32.12 22.78
C GLU A 51 7.72 31.49 22.10
N ALA A 52 8.62 30.92 22.90
CA ALA A 52 9.81 30.24 22.41
C ALA A 52 9.50 28.98 21.58
N ALA A 53 8.54 28.17 22.00
CA ALA A 53 8.10 27.00 21.27
C ALA A 53 7.40 27.38 19.94
N ILE A 54 6.57 28.44 20.00
CA ILE A 54 5.91 28.98 18.80
C ILE A 54 6.94 29.49 17.81
N TYR A 55 7.92 30.26 18.27
CA TYR A 55 9.00 30.78 17.42
C TYR A 55 9.83 29.65 16.80
N GLN A 56 10.18 28.63 17.58
CA GLN A 56 10.87 27.46 17.06
C GLN A 56 10.06 26.74 15.96
N THR A 57 8.76 26.61 16.15
CA THR A 57 7.87 25.96 15.15
C THR A 57 7.80 26.77 13.86
N LEU A 58 7.73 28.11 13.98
CA LEU A 58 7.75 29.00 12.83
C LEU A 58 9.06 28.89 12.04
N LEU A 59 10.21 28.88 12.73
CA LEU A 59 11.51 28.70 12.09
C LEU A 59 11.63 27.37 11.40
N ALA A 60 11.11 26.30 12.01
CA ALA A 60 11.11 24.96 11.45
C ALA A 60 10.24 24.89 10.17
N ALA A 61 9.04 25.46 10.19
CA ALA A 61 8.16 25.51 9.02
C ALA A 61 8.83 26.27 7.85
N ASP A 62 9.50 27.37 8.13
CA ASP A 62 10.24 28.11 7.11
C ASP A 62 11.44 27.32 6.56
N ALA A 63 12.17 26.61 7.42
CA ALA A 63 13.25 25.74 6.98
C ALA A 63 12.75 24.63 6.05
N LEU A 64 11.62 24.00 6.36
CA LEU A 64 11.00 22.98 5.51
C LEU A 64 10.61 23.54 4.14
N ARG A 65 10.04 24.74 4.08
CA ARG A 65 9.69 25.41 2.82
C ARG A 65 10.92 25.68 1.96
N TYR A 66 11.99 26.21 2.57
CA TYR A 66 13.23 26.51 1.85
C TYR A 66 13.90 25.27 1.28
N LEU A 67 14.01 24.22 2.08
CA LEU A 67 14.58 22.96 1.62
C LEU A 67 13.74 22.32 0.51
N THR A 68 12.42 22.40 0.61
CA THR A 68 11.51 21.89 -0.44
C THR A 68 11.75 22.63 -1.76
N LEU A 69 11.90 23.95 -1.73
CA LEU A 69 12.23 24.74 -2.92
C LEU A 69 13.61 24.38 -3.50
N GLN A 70 14.61 24.14 -2.63
CA GLN A 70 15.93 23.70 -3.07
C GLN A 70 15.88 22.38 -3.84
N VAL A 71 15.15 21.41 -3.29
CA VAL A 71 15.04 20.07 -3.86
C VAL A 71 14.29 20.12 -5.20
N THR A 72 13.12 20.77 -5.24
CA THR A 72 12.31 20.85 -6.46
C THR A 72 12.97 21.69 -7.55
N GLY A 73 13.55 22.83 -7.19
CA GLY A 73 14.24 23.73 -8.11
C GLY A 73 15.47 23.09 -8.76
N SER A 74 16.16 22.17 -8.08
CA SER A 74 17.36 21.50 -8.63
C SER A 74 17.09 20.65 -9.86
N LYS A 75 15.89 20.15 -10.02
CA LYS A 75 15.47 19.29 -11.12
C LYS A 75 14.39 19.90 -11.99
N SER A 76 14.00 21.15 -11.73
CA SER A 76 12.84 21.80 -12.36
C SER A 76 11.61 20.88 -12.33
N SER A 77 11.41 20.17 -11.23
CA SER A 77 10.41 19.11 -11.09
C SER A 77 9.98 18.92 -9.64
N GLY A 78 8.70 18.65 -9.42
CA GLY A 78 8.08 18.46 -8.12
C GLY A 78 6.96 19.48 -7.89
N HIS A 79 6.33 19.42 -6.72
CA HIS A 79 5.12 20.18 -6.40
C HIS A 79 5.28 20.89 -5.04
N PRO A 80 6.02 22.00 -4.97
CA PRO A 80 6.34 22.64 -3.70
C PRO A 80 5.13 23.32 -3.06
N GLY A 81 4.15 23.77 -3.84
CA GLY A 81 3.04 24.57 -3.34
C GLY A 81 2.11 23.85 -2.36
N GLY A 82 1.82 22.58 -2.62
CA GLY A 82 1.00 21.76 -1.72
C GLY A 82 1.66 21.57 -0.37
N PHE A 83 2.96 21.24 -0.36
CA PHE A 83 3.71 21.08 0.88
C PHE A 83 3.92 22.41 1.61
N ALA A 84 4.12 23.51 0.90
CA ALA A 84 4.33 24.81 1.53
C ALA A 84 3.18 25.19 2.48
N SER A 85 1.94 24.90 2.10
CA SER A 85 0.76 25.12 2.96
C SER A 85 0.60 24.11 4.10
N SER A 86 1.32 22.99 4.09
CA SER A 86 1.33 21.99 5.17
C SER A 86 2.48 22.13 6.15
N ALA A 87 3.50 22.94 5.83
CA ALA A 87 4.77 23.00 6.55
C ALA A 87 4.62 23.35 8.04
N ASP A 88 3.68 24.25 8.40
CA ASP A 88 3.44 24.62 9.81
C ASP A 88 2.91 23.41 10.63
N ALA A 89 1.95 22.67 10.10
CA ALA A 89 1.40 21.49 10.77
C ALA A 89 2.44 20.36 10.89
N VAL A 90 3.22 20.13 9.83
CA VAL A 90 4.29 19.11 9.82
C VAL A 90 5.38 19.49 10.85
N ALA A 91 5.81 20.76 10.89
CA ALA A 91 6.79 21.25 11.87
C ALA A 91 6.27 21.10 13.30
N ALA A 92 5.01 21.49 13.56
CA ALA A 92 4.39 21.39 14.87
C ALA A 92 4.36 19.95 15.37
N LEU A 93 3.80 19.03 14.59
CA LEU A 93 3.71 17.61 14.97
C LEU A 93 5.07 16.97 15.17
N HIS A 94 6.05 17.29 14.32
CA HIS A 94 7.41 16.78 14.46
C HIS A 94 8.06 17.25 15.77
N LEU A 95 7.99 18.54 16.09
CA LEU A 95 8.55 19.10 17.32
C LEU A 95 7.81 18.67 18.59
N LEU A 96 6.53 18.27 18.46
CA LEU A 96 5.77 17.63 19.54
C LEU A 96 6.14 16.12 19.70
N GLY A 97 7.09 15.63 18.92
CA GLY A 97 7.58 14.25 19.02
C GLY A 97 6.85 13.22 18.16
N HIS A 98 5.90 13.64 17.32
CA HIS A 98 5.10 12.75 16.48
C HIS A 98 5.72 12.60 15.10
N ARG A 99 6.68 11.67 14.96
CA ARG A 99 7.42 11.42 13.71
C ARG A 99 6.79 10.41 12.79
N ASN A 100 5.85 9.60 13.26
CA ASN A 100 5.24 8.51 12.48
C ASN A 100 4.23 9.04 11.47
N MET A 101 4.64 10.04 10.70
CA MET A 101 3.77 10.70 9.73
C MET A 101 3.67 9.89 8.46
N VAL A 102 2.44 9.70 8.01
CA VAL A 102 2.08 9.18 6.69
C VAL A 102 1.58 10.34 5.85
N THR A 103 1.70 10.27 4.55
CA THR A 103 1.03 11.20 3.63
C THR A 103 0.29 10.41 2.56
N GLU A 104 -0.88 10.86 2.23
CA GLU A 104 -1.56 10.38 1.02
C GLU A 104 -1.23 11.22 -0.21
N VAL A 105 -0.61 12.38 0.02
CA VAL A 105 -0.20 13.30 -1.05
C VAL A 105 1.23 12.98 -1.45
N GLY A 106 1.42 12.01 -2.35
CA GLY A 106 2.73 11.51 -2.74
C GLY A 106 3.69 12.57 -3.25
N HIS A 107 3.18 13.60 -3.91
CA HIS A 107 3.98 14.72 -4.41
C HIS A 107 4.45 15.71 -3.30
N HIS A 108 4.07 15.50 -2.04
CA HIS A 108 4.69 16.16 -0.89
C HIS A 108 6.07 15.57 -0.52
N ALA A 109 6.54 14.57 -1.22
CA ALA A 109 7.82 13.90 -0.97
C ALA A 109 9.01 14.86 -0.73
N PRO A 110 9.23 15.91 -1.53
CA PRO A 110 10.33 16.85 -1.28
C PRO A 110 10.29 17.48 0.12
N GLY A 111 9.09 17.77 0.64
CA GLY A 111 8.92 18.31 1.98
C GLY A 111 9.22 17.31 3.08
N PHE A 112 8.83 16.05 2.89
CA PHE A 112 9.18 14.97 3.82
C PHE A 112 10.68 14.69 3.82
N TYR A 113 11.35 14.72 2.66
CA TYR A 113 12.82 14.65 2.60
C TYR A 113 13.48 15.83 3.28
N SER A 114 12.86 17.01 3.20
CA SER A 114 13.32 18.20 3.94
C SER A 114 13.26 17.99 5.45
N ALA A 115 12.19 17.40 5.96
CA ALA A 115 12.08 17.03 7.37
C ALA A 115 13.11 15.96 7.77
N MET A 116 13.32 14.95 6.92
CA MET A 116 14.31 13.89 7.13
C MET A 116 15.76 14.40 7.03
N PHE A 117 16.00 15.43 6.24
CA PHE A 117 17.29 16.12 6.21
C PHE A 117 17.55 16.90 7.50
N LEU A 118 16.54 17.63 7.99
CA LEU A 118 16.63 18.36 9.25
C LEU A 118 16.87 17.42 10.44
N ASP A 119 16.21 16.29 10.47
CA ASP A 119 16.32 15.32 11.55
C ASP A 119 17.48 14.31 11.36
N THR A 120 18.29 14.50 10.35
CA THR A 120 19.46 13.67 9.99
C THR A 120 19.15 12.23 9.56
N SER A 121 17.89 11.85 9.35
CA SER A 121 17.52 10.51 8.90
C SER A 121 18.09 10.17 7.51
N LEU A 122 18.28 11.16 6.65
CA LEU A 122 18.87 10.94 5.32
C LEU A 122 20.36 10.59 5.34
N GLU A 123 21.04 10.77 6.48
CA GLU A 123 22.45 10.38 6.63
C GLU A 123 22.63 8.86 6.45
N ALA A 124 21.60 8.07 6.77
CA ALA A 124 21.57 6.63 6.49
C ALA A 124 21.67 6.29 4.99
N MET A 125 21.39 7.25 4.11
CA MET A 125 21.54 7.15 2.66
C MET A 125 22.81 7.85 2.15
N GLY A 126 23.68 8.34 3.03
CA GLY A 126 24.87 9.12 2.67
C GLY A 126 24.51 10.53 2.16
N ILE A 127 23.41 11.13 2.64
CA ILE A 127 23.01 12.48 2.31
C ILE A 127 23.24 13.37 3.53
N HIS A 128 24.33 14.12 3.53
CA HIS A 128 24.78 14.97 4.64
C HIS A 128 24.61 16.47 4.36
N SER A 129 24.43 16.82 3.09
CA SER A 129 24.34 18.22 2.64
C SER A 129 23.14 18.47 1.73
N VAL A 130 22.72 19.73 1.62
CA VAL A 130 21.66 20.16 0.68
C VAL A 130 22.09 19.89 -0.77
N ALA A 131 23.38 20.05 -1.07
CA ALA A 131 23.91 19.76 -2.40
C ALA A 131 23.72 18.28 -2.79
N GLU A 132 24.01 17.35 -1.86
CA GLU A 132 23.78 15.92 -2.07
C GLU A 132 22.27 15.60 -2.19
N MET A 133 21.42 16.20 -1.33
CA MET A 133 19.97 16.03 -1.42
C MET A 133 19.43 16.49 -2.79
N ARG A 134 19.89 17.64 -3.28
CA ARG A 134 19.54 18.18 -4.61
C ARG A 134 19.99 17.24 -5.74
N THR A 135 21.24 16.75 -5.67
CA THR A 135 21.80 15.84 -6.66
C THR A 135 21.06 14.52 -6.71
N ARG A 136 20.72 13.96 -5.53
CA ARG A 136 20.08 12.66 -5.39
C ARG A 136 18.56 12.66 -5.62
N PHE A 137 17.90 13.82 -5.64
CA PHE A 137 16.45 13.89 -5.90
C PHE A 137 16.13 13.48 -7.34
N ARG A 138 15.16 12.56 -7.51
CA ARG A 138 14.74 11.98 -8.78
C ARG A 138 15.87 11.33 -9.59
N GLU A 139 16.87 10.79 -8.90
CA GLU A 139 17.92 9.97 -9.49
C GLU A 139 17.75 8.51 -9.10
N ARG A 140 18.27 7.63 -9.94
CA ARG A 140 18.27 6.19 -9.66
C ARG A 140 18.98 5.91 -8.34
N HIS A 141 18.36 5.13 -7.46
CA HIS A 141 18.83 4.85 -6.10
C HIS A 141 18.99 6.11 -5.20
N GLY A 142 18.32 7.19 -5.56
CA GLY A 142 18.27 8.44 -4.79
C GLY A 142 16.92 8.64 -4.10
N LEU A 143 16.52 9.91 -4.00
CA LEU A 143 15.25 10.33 -3.43
C LEU A 143 14.16 10.34 -4.51
N LEU A 144 13.12 9.57 -4.33
CA LEU A 144 12.05 9.40 -5.31
C LEU A 144 11.15 10.66 -5.40
N GLY A 145 10.46 10.81 -6.52
CA GLY A 145 9.48 11.89 -6.71
C GLY A 145 8.22 11.74 -5.85
N HIS A 146 7.92 10.52 -5.42
CA HIS A 146 6.87 10.13 -4.49
C HIS A 146 7.46 9.23 -3.42
N LEU A 147 6.88 9.22 -2.21
CA LEU A 147 7.45 8.47 -1.10
C LEU A 147 7.41 6.96 -1.36
N SER A 148 8.45 6.26 -0.93
CA SER A 148 8.56 4.81 -0.97
C SER A 148 9.26 4.30 0.29
N GLY A 149 8.91 3.09 0.71
CA GLY A 149 9.56 2.38 1.81
C GLY A 149 11.03 2.01 1.56
N ALA A 150 11.54 2.22 0.33
CA ALA A 150 12.97 2.06 0.02
C ALA A 150 13.86 3.06 0.79
N ILE A 151 13.28 4.18 1.25
CA ILE A 151 14.00 5.19 2.03
C ILE A 151 13.84 4.86 3.52
N PRO A 152 14.95 4.61 4.24
CA PRO A 152 14.90 4.28 5.67
C PRO A 152 14.13 5.32 6.47
N GLY A 153 13.21 4.86 7.31
CA GLY A 153 12.39 5.74 8.15
C GLY A 153 11.12 6.30 7.48
N LEU A 154 10.85 5.98 6.20
CA LEU A 154 9.53 6.20 5.61
C LEU A 154 8.61 5.01 5.89
N LEU A 155 7.40 5.30 6.39
CA LEU A 155 6.48 4.30 6.90
C LEU A 155 5.68 3.60 5.81
N ALA A 156 5.27 4.37 4.79
CA ALA A 156 4.34 3.90 3.78
C ALA A 156 4.65 4.50 2.40
N PRO A 157 4.32 3.79 1.32
CA PRO A 157 4.36 4.36 -0.02
C PRO A 157 3.27 5.43 -0.16
N ALA A 158 3.52 6.42 -1.01
CA ALA A 158 2.52 7.41 -1.38
C ALA A 158 2.64 7.70 -2.88
N GLY A 159 1.78 7.10 -3.67
CA GLY A 159 1.67 7.33 -5.11
C GLY A 159 0.26 7.78 -5.45
N PRO A 160 -0.70 6.87 -5.60
CA PRO A 160 -2.10 7.23 -5.75
C PRO A 160 -2.64 7.94 -4.51
N LEU A 161 -3.49 8.96 -4.73
CA LEU A 161 -4.10 9.73 -3.65
C LEU A 161 -5.08 8.86 -2.83
N GLY A 162 -5.29 9.22 -1.58
CA GLY A 162 -6.30 8.64 -0.68
C GLY A 162 -5.86 7.38 0.07
N GLN A 163 -4.85 6.66 -0.38
CA GLN A 163 -4.44 5.38 0.21
C GLN A 163 -3.79 5.51 1.60
N GLY A 164 -3.18 6.66 1.90
CA GLY A 164 -2.46 6.89 3.15
C GLY A 164 -3.29 6.74 4.42
N GLN A 165 -4.60 6.95 4.34
CA GLN A 165 -5.51 6.77 5.48
C GLN A 165 -5.52 5.32 5.97
N HIS A 166 -5.63 4.36 5.07
CA HIS A 166 -5.60 2.94 5.39
C HIS A 166 -4.29 2.54 6.06
N PHE A 167 -3.17 3.10 5.58
CA PHE A 167 -1.86 2.84 6.16
C PHE A 167 -1.73 3.42 7.58
N ALA A 168 -2.17 4.66 7.79
CA ALA A 168 -2.16 5.28 9.11
C ALA A 168 -3.05 4.52 10.12
N MET A 169 -4.24 4.09 9.69
CA MET A 169 -5.16 3.28 10.50
C MET A 169 -4.57 1.92 10.86
N ALA A 170 -3.94 1.24 9.90
CA ALA A 170 -3.28 -0.05 10.14
C ALA A 170 -2.07 0.09 11.08
N GLY A 171 -1.26 1.14 10.90
CA GLY A 171 -0.17 1.46 11.81
C GLY A 171 -0.68 1.73 13.24
N ALA A 172 -1.73 2.52 13.37
CA ALA A 172 -2.38 2.81 14.64
C ALA A 172 -2.99 1.55 15.30
N TYR A 173 -3.57 0.65 14.50
CA TYR A 173 -4.10 -0.63 14.98
C TYR A 173 -3.02 -1.50 15.60
N LEU A 174 -1.86 -1.60 14.96
CA LEU A 174 -0.76 -2.46 15.41
C LEU A 174 0.11 -1.83 16.51
N HIS A 175 0.20 -0.50 16.58
CA HIS A 175 1.06 0.25 17.51
C HIS A 175 0.24 1.27 18.29
N ARG A 176 -0.51 0.77 19.27
CA ARG A 176 -1.50 1.53 20.06
C ARG A 176 -0.89 2.66 20.91
N ASP A 177 0.38 2.57 21.23
CA ASP A 177 1.13 3.52 22.03
C ASP A 177 1.69 4.71 21.24
N LYS A 178 1.54 4.70 19.90
CA LYS A 178 2.12 5.70 18.99
C LYS A 178 1.05 6.41 18.21
N LEU A 179 1.23 7.71 17.98
CA LEU A 179 0.38 8.50 17.09
C LEU A 179 0.84 8.32 15.63
N PHE A 180 -0.12 8.18 14.72
CA PHE A 180 0.08 8.14 13.26
C PHE A 180 -0.63 9.33 12.60
N PRO A 181 0.02 10.51 12.51
CA PRO A 181 -0.51 11.60 11.72
C PRO A 181 -0.50 11.26 10.23
N VAL A 182 -1.56 11.65 9.52
CA VAL A 182 -1.65 11.46 8.08
C VAL A 182 -2.08 12.76 7.39
N THR A 183 -1.22 13.30 6.51
CA THR A 183 -1.52 14.53 5.80
C THR A 183 -2.42 14.28 4.60
N ILE A 184 -3.47 15.08 4.48
CA ILE A 184 -4.50 15.01 3.43
C ILE A 184 -4.56 16.38 2.74
N GLY A 185 -4.58 16.40 1.40
CA GLY A 185 -4.95 17.59 0.64
C GLY A 185 -6.47 17.66 0.47
N ASP A 186 -7.04 18.87 0.46
CA ASP A 186 -8.48 19.06 0.25
C ASP A 186 -8.96 18.60 -1.14
N GLY A 187 -8.07 18.60 -2.14
CA GLY A 187 -8.33 17.95 -3.43
C GLY A 187 -8.50 16.45 -3.34
N GLY A 188 -7.87 15.81 -2.34
CA GLY A 188 -7.96 14.37 -2.09
C GLY A 188 -9.23 13.91 -1.37
N LEU A 189 -9.99 14.82 -0.73
CA LEU A 189 -11.20 14.42 0.02
C LEU A 189 -12.27 13.72 -0.84
N GLY A 190 -12.22 13.86 -2.17
CA GLY A 190 -13.08 13.16 -3.10
C GLY A 190 -12.58 11.77 -3.53
N GLU A 191 -11.40 11.36 -3.08
CA GLU A 191 -10.86 10.05 -3.43
C GLU A 191 -11.63 8.91 -2.76
N PRO A 192 -11.98 7.85 -3.49
CA PRO A 192 -12.75 6.73 -2.95
C PRO A 192 -12.09 6.10 -1.72
N TYR A 193 -10.76 5.97 -1.72
CA TYR A 193 -9.99 5.39 -0.61
C TYR A 193 -10.10 6.19 0.69
N ILE A 194 -10.23 7.53 0.63
CA ILE A 194 -10.45 8.34 1.84
C ILE A 194 -11.82 8.05 2.43
N MET A 195 -12.84 8.07 1.58
CA MET A 195 -14.21 7.81 2.03
C MET A 195 -14.35 6.39 2.57
N SER A 196 -13.80 5.40 1.88
CA SER A 196 -13.83 4.00 2.32
C SER A 196 -13.11 3.79 3.65
N ALA A 197 -11.99 4.50 3.89
CA ALA A 197 -11.27 4.43 5.16
C ALA A 197 -12.12 4.93 6.33
N PHE A 198 -12.78 6.08 6.19
CA PHE A 198 -13.51 6.68 7.31
C PHE A 198 -14.86 6.03 7.58
N GLN A 199 -15.59 5.63 6.54
CA GLN A 199 -17.00 5.25 6.65
C GLN A 199 -17.25 4.09 7.63
N HIS A 200 -16.41 3.09 7.63
CA HIS A 200 -16.63 1.87 8.40
C HIS A 200 -15.63 1.67 9.54
N PHE A 201 -14.39 2.10 9.36
CA PHE A 201 -13.32 1.83 10.32
C PHE A 201 -13.62 2.44 11.70
N ALA A 202 -14.12 3.68 11.72
CA ALA A 202 -14.47 4.36 12.96
C ALA A 202 -15.49 3.58 13.81
N THR A 203 -16.44 2.94 13.15
CA THR A 203 -17.48 2.15 13.83
C THR A 203 -16.97 0.77 14.24
N ALA A 204 -16.24 0.09 13.34
CA ALA A 204 -15.74 -1.26 13.59
C ALA A 204 -14.61 -1.31 14.63
N TYR A 205 -13.75 -0.28 14.65
CA TYR A 205 -12.58 -0.18 15.52
C TYR A 205 -12.63 1.10 16.39
N PRO A 206 -13.65 1.27 17.26
CA PRO A 206 -13.84 2.50 18.04
C PRO A 206 -12.67 2.80 18.98
N GLU A 207 -11.94 1.78 19.39
CA GLU A 207 -10.77 1.91 20.26
C GLU A 207 -9.50 2.36 19.52
N VAL A 208 -9.47 2.31 18.18
CA VAL A 208 -8.32 2.78 17.41
C VAL A 208 -8.47 4.27 17.16
N THR A 209 -7.93 5.08 18.05
CA THR A 209 -8.04 6.54 18.01
C THR A 209 -6.72 7.25 17.73
N ASN A 210 -5.62 6.53 17.81
CA ASN A 210 -4.24 7.03 17.72
C ASN A 210 -3.74 7.26 16.28
N TYR A 211 -4.64 7.49 15.32
CA TYR A 211 -4.31 8.08 14.02
C TYR A 211 -4.94 9.48 13.95
N LEU A 212 -4.24 10.40 13.30
CA LEU A 212 -4.61 11.81 13.28
C LEU A 212 -4.64 12.34 11.83
N PRO A 213 -5.82 12.44 11.20
CA PRO A 213 -5.94 13.15 9.93
C PRO A 213 -5.54 14.61 10.07
N VAL A 214 -4.68 15.09 9.17
CA VAL A 214 -4.21 16.47 9.09
C VAL A 214 -4.61 17.03 7.73
N LEU A 215 -5.77 17.66 7.67
CA LEU A 215 -6.28 18.25 6.43
C LEU A 215 -5.56 19.58 6.17
N VAL A 216 -4.87 19.64 5.04
CA VAL A 216 -4.33 20.87 4.46
C VAL A 216 -5.36 21.43 3.50
N TRP A 217 -6.22 22.31 4.02
CA TRP A 217 -7.32 22.90 3.26
C TRP A 217 -6.86 24.18 2.58
N ASN A 218 -6.34 24.04 1.36
CA ASN A 218 -5.67 25.14 0.66
C ASN A 218 -6.44 25.68 -0.56
N GLY A 219 -7.62 25.12 -0.84
CA GLY A 219 -8.55 25.59 -1.87
C GLY A 219 -8.32 25.06 -3.27
N TYR A 220 -7.27 24.25 -3.50
CA TYR A 220 -6.91 23.82 -4.84
C TYR A 220 -6.63 22.33 -4.94
N SER A 221 -7.18 21.72 -5.99
CA SER A 221 -6.81 20.39 -6.49
C SER A 221 -5.93 20.60 -7.73
N GLN A 222 -4.65 20.26 -7.62
CA GLN A 222 -3.65 20.59 -8.63
C GLN A 222 -3.62 22.11 -8.94
N GLU A 223 -4.14 22.53 -10.08
CA GLU A 223 -4.14 23.93 -10.57
C GLU A 223 -5.54 24.56 -10.56
N HIS A 224 -6.57 23.83 -10.14
CA HIS A 224 -7.95 24.26 -10.10
C HIS A 224 -8.50 24.27 -8.67
N HIS A 225 -9.60 24.97 -8.46
CA HIS A 225 -10.29 24.92 -7.17
C HIS A 225 -10.71 23.51 -6.82
N SER A 226 -10.47 23.09 -5.58
CA SER A 226 -10.98 21.83 -5.08
C SER A 226 -12.51 21.86 -4.96
N MET A 227 -13.14 20.69 -5.01
CA MET A 227 -14.61 20.60 -4.91
C MET A 227 -15.14 21.10 -3.56
N VAL A 228 -14.30 21.12 -2.53
CA VAL A 228 -14.61 21.62 -1.20
C VAL A 228 -14.12 23.06 -0.95
N SER A 229 -13.58 23.73 -1.97
CA SER A 229 -12.99 25.07 -1.84
C SER A 229 -13.98 26.14 -1.34
N LEU A 230 -15.26 25.98 -1.66
CA LEU A 230 -16.32 26.92 -1.24
C LEU A 230 -17.06 26.50 0.04
N TRP A 231 -16.64 25.40 0.68
CA TRP A 231 -17.25 25.04 1.95
C TRP A 231 -16.86 26.07 3.02
N ASP A 232 -17.80 26.36 3.91
CA ASP A 232 -17.49 27.09 5.13
C ASP A 232 -16.88 26.17 6.20
N ASN A 233 -16.34 26.78 7.25
CA ASN A 233 -15.70 26.05 8.34
C ASN A 233 -16.67 25.12 9.09
N GLY A 234 -17.95 25.52 9.20
CA GLY A 234 -19.01 24.73 9.83
C GLY A 234 -19.31 23.44 9.07
N ARG A 235 -19.45 23.55 7.72
CA ARG A 235 -19.66 22.38 6.86
C ARG A 235 -18.48 21.43 6.88
N MET A 236 -17.25 21.94 6.84
CA MET A 236 -16.06 21.10 6.93
C MET A 236 -16.00 20.37 8.28
N ALA A 237 -16.27 21.06 9.39
CA ALA A 237 -16.30 20.42 10.70
C ALA A 237 -17.41 19.39 10.83
N ALA A 238 -18.59 19.64 10.24
CA ALA A 238 -19.68 18.69 10.22
C ALA A 238 -19.34 17.42 9.42
N TYR A 239 -18.63 17.56 8.31
CA TYR A 239 -18.13 16.44 7.52
C TYR A 239 -17.26 15.49 8.36
N TRP A 240 -16.28 16.03 9.09
CA TRP A 240 -15.41 15.23 9.93
C TRP A 240 -16.15 14.57 11.10
N ARG A 241 -17.08 15.29 11.74
CA ARG A 241 -17.91 14.71 12.80
C ARG A 241 -18.78 13.56 12.30
N ALA A 242 -19.33 13.67 11.09
CA ALA A 242 -20.12 12.61 10.46
C ALA A 242 -19.29 11.32 10.23
N HIS A 243 -17.96 11.44 10.14
CA HIS A 243 -17.05 10.32 10.02
C HIS A 243 -16.45 9.86 11.37
N GLY A 244 -17.04 10.29 12.50
CA GLY A 244 -16.66 9.84 13.83
C GLY A 244 -15.48 10.59 14.46
N PHE A 245 -15.12 11.77 13.95
CA PHE A 245 -14.11 12.64 14.56
C PHE A 245 -14.80 13.70 15.42
N ASP A 246 -14.96 13.43 16.71
CA ASP A 246 -15.63 14.34 17.62
C ASP A 246 -14.83 15.61 17.90
N GLU A 247 -13.50 15.47 17.94
CA GLU A 247 -12.55 16.55 18.20
C GLU A 247 -12.01 17.14 16.88
N VAL A 248 -12.65 18.20 16.40
CA VAL A 248 -12.24 18.87 15.16
C VAL A 248 -11.51 20.18 15.50
N HIS A 249 -10.19 20.19 15.29
CA HIS A 249 -9.34 21.32 15.51
C HIS A 249 -9.10 22.04 14.18
N LEU A 250 -9.78 23.18 13.96
CA LEU A 250 -9.69 23.95 12.73
C LEU A 250 -9.01 25.29 12.98
N VAL A 251 -7.97 25.59 12.23
CA VAL A 251 -7.24 26.86 12.25
C VAL A 251 -7.35 27.51 10.87
N ASP A 252 -8.04 28.65 10.80
CA ASP A 252 -8.24 29.40 9.55
C ASP A 252 -7.31 30.62 9.55
N ALA A 253 -6.44 30.73 8.54
CA ALA A 253 -5.51 31.84 8.39
C ALA A 253 -6.21 33.21 8.29
N ARG A 254 -7.47 33.26 7.86
CA ARG A 254 -8.24 34.52 7.81
C ARG A 254 -8.41 35.19 9.18
N ASP A 255 -8.41 34.41 10.26
CA ASP A 255 -8.55 34.95 11.62
C ASP A 255 -7.33 35.78 12.07
N PHE A 256 -6.23 35.75 11.30
CA PHE A 256 -4.96 36.41 11.57
C PHE A 256 -4.59 37.46 10.51
N ALA A 257 -5.43 37.63 9.48
CA ALA A 257 -5.17 38.59 8.42
C ALA A 257 -5.50 40.03 8.86
N ASP A 258 -4.63 40.98 8.57
CA ASP A 258 -4.82 42.40 8.91
C ASP A 258 -5.89 43.09 8.04
N THR A 259 -6.34 42.47 6.98
CA THR A 259 -7.30 43.01 6.01
C THR A 259 -8.58 42.19 5.96
N ALA A 260 -9.72 42.90 5.93
CA ALA A 260 -11.03 42.33 5.64
C ALA A 260 -11.17 41.89 4.16
N ASP A 261 -10.12 41.34 3.58
CA ASP A 261 -10.15 40.86 2.21
C ASP A 261 -11.11 39.68 2.13
N ALA A 262 -12.10 39.76 1.24
CA ALA A 262 -13.18 38.82 1.08
C ALA A 262 -12.73 37.47 0.48
N SER A 263 -11.44 37.21 0.40
CA SER A 263 -10.89 35.93 -0.04
C SER A 263 -11.32 34.78 0.89
N VAL A 264 -11.74 33.67 0.33
CA VAL A 264 -12.10 32.47 1.09
C VAL A 264 -10.88 31.88 1.79
N TYR A 265 -9.68 32.16 1.30
CA TYR A 265 -8.40 31.71 1.83
C TYR A 265 -7.44 32.92 2.02
N ALA A 266 -6.87 33.06 3.20
CA ALA A 266 -5.85 34.04 3.43
C ALA A 266 -4.48 33.54 3.00
N ASP A 267 -3.68 34.44 2.42
CA ASP A 267 -2.29 34.21 2.07
C ASP A 267 -1.37 34.56 3.23
N SER A 268 -1.00 33.59 4.04
CA SER A 268 -0.10 33.78 5.17
C SER A 268 1.32 34.21 4.76
N THR A 269 1.64 34.24 3.46
CA THR A 269 2.89 34.83 2.95
C THR A 269 2.98 36.33 3.26
N THR A 270 1.82 37.00 3.28
CA THR A 270 1.74 38.46 3.47
C THR A 270 1.69 38.86 4.94
N PHE A 271 1.57 37.90 5.87
CA PHE A 271 1.47 38.20 7.30
C PHE A 271 2.72 38.85 7.85
N GLY A 272 2.54 39.88 8.66
CA GLY A 272 3.59 40.42 9.51
C GLY A 272 4.04 39.41 10.57
N PHE A 273 5.17 39.69 11.24
CA PHE A 273 5.75 38.76 12.20
C PHE A 273 4.78 38.36 13.33
N ALA A 274 4.06 39.32 13.92
CA ALA A 274 3.11 39.07 14.99
C ALA A 274 1.96 38.17 14.55
N ALA A 275 1.40 38.40 13.36
CA ALA A 275 0.33 37.57 12.80
C ALA A 275 0.84 36.13 12.49
N ARG A 276 2.06 36.00 11.98
CA ARG A 276 2.70 34.69 11.76
C ARG A 276 2.91 33.94 13.07
N MET A 277 3.40 34.58 14.11
CA MET A 277 3.56 33.99 15.44
C MET A 277 2.21 33.52 16.00
N ALA A 278 1.17 34.34 15.90
CA ALA A 278 -0.17 34.01 16.37
C ALA A 278 -0.77 32.84 15.59
N PHE A 279 -0.65 32.82 14.26
CA PHE A 279 -1.13 31.73 13.40
C PHE A 279 -0.41 30.41 13.69
N THR A 280 0.94 30.42 13.68
CA THR A 280 1.75 29.24 13.99
C THR A 280 1.50 28.74 15.42
N GLY A 281 1.34 29.66 16.39
CA GLY A 281 1.02 29.29 17.77
C GLY A 281 -0.33 28.61 17.92
N THR A 282 -1.33 29.06 17.17
CA THR A 282 -2.63 28.43 17.15
C THR A 282 -2.57 27.04 16.51
N ILE A 283 -1.79 26.85 15.44
CA ILE A 283 -1.57 25.51 14.83
C ILE A 283 -0.84 24.62 15.83
N LEU A 284 0.23 25.08 16.48
CA LEU A 284 0.98 24.27 17.45
C LEU A 284 0.10 23.81 18.62
N LYS A 285 -0.70 24.73 19.17
CA LYS A 285 -1.67 24.41 20.23
C LYS A 285 -2.71 23.39 19.75
N ALA A 286 -3.33 23.62 18.60
CA ALA A 286 -4.31 22.73 18.01
C ALA A 286 -3.73 21.33 17.72
N ALA A 287 -2.50 21.25 17.22
CA ALA A 287 -1.80 19.99 16.99
C ALA A 287 -1.52 19.23 18.30
N ALA A 288 -1.10 19.95 19.37
CA ALA A 288 -0.87 19.35 20.68
C ALA A 288 -2.18 18.81 21.30
N GLU A 289 -3.27 19.55 21.23
CA GLU A 289 -4.59 19.15 21.73
C GLU A 289 -5.14 17.97 20.93
N ALA A 290 -5.07 18.00 19.59
CA ALA A 290 -5.51 16.92 18.73
C ALA A 290 -4.71 15.61 18.99
N ALA A 291 -3.38 15.71 19.10
CA ALA A 291 -2.53 14.58 19.42
C ALA A 291 -2.87 13.99 20.81
N LYS A 292 -3.05 14.85 21.82
CA LYS A 292 -3.47 14.44 23.18
C LYS A 292 -4.83 13.73 23.15
N SER A 293 -5.81 14.27 22.44
CA SER A 293 -7.13 13.66 22.30
C SER A 293 -7.04 12.29 21.65
N ALA A 294 -6.32 12.17 20.55
CA ALA A 294 -6.12 10.91 19.83
C ALA A 294 -5.47 9.84 20.72
N LEU A 295 -4.43 10.19 21.46
CA LEU A 295 -3.74 9.28 22.38
C LEU A 295 -4.53 8.98 23.66
N SER A 296 -5.57 9.78 23.96
CA SER A 296 -6.45 9.60 25.14
C SER A 296 -7.75 8.84 24.81
N GLY A 297 -7.86 8.24 23.63
CA GLY A 297 -9.03 7.44 23.26
C GLY A 297 -10.16 8.25 22.61
N ARG A 298 -9.92 9.47 22.13
CA ARG A 298 -10.89 10.29 21.41
C ARG A 298 -10.40 10.58 19.98
N ARG A 299 -11.25 10.38 18.99
CA ARG A 299 -10.88 10.68 17.60
C ARG A 299 -10.81 12.16 17.36
N ALA A 300 -9.66 12.60 16.88
CA ALA A 300 -9.39 13.98 16.56
C ALA A 300 -8.92 14.14 15.11
N CYS A 301 -9.17 15.31 14.52
CA CYS A 301 -8.53 15.74 13.29
C CYS A 301 -8.02 17.18 13.42
N LEU A 302 -6.95 17.49 12.70
CA LEU A 302 -6.38 18.83 12.58
C LEU A 302 -6.66 19.36 11.17
N ILE A 303 -7.21 20.57 11.08
CA ILE A 303 -7.50 21.23 9.80
C ILE A 303 -6.75 22.57 9.80
N VAL A 304 -5.87 22.75 8.81
CA VAL A 304 -5.19 24.04 8.58
C VAL A 304 -5.67 24.62 7.26
N LYS A 305 -6.37 25.75 7.34
CA LYS A 305 -6.95 26.44 6.19
C LYS A 305 -6.15 27.69 5.86
N GLN A 306 -5.48 27.66 4.71
CA GLN A 306 -4.73 28.81 4.16
C GLN A 306 -4.58 28.64 2.63
N LEU A 307 -4.26 29.71 1.92
CA LEU A 307 -4.10 29.65 0.47
C LEU A 307 -2.95 28.72 0.06
N LYS A 308 -3.15 27.92 -1.00
CA LYS A 308 -2.13 27.04 -1.54
C LYS A 308 -0.83 27.79 -1.83
N GLY A 309 0.30 27.22 -1.37
CA GLY A 309 1.62 27.81 -1.53
C GLY A 309 1.91 28.92 -0.51
N ALA A 310 1.03 29.16 0.45
CA ALA A 310 1.27 30.11 1.51
C ALA A 310 2.59 29.85 2.24
N GLY A 311 3.30 30.92 2.55
CA GLY A 311 4.62 30.83 3.14
C GLY A 311 5.77 30.90 2.13
N VAL A 312 5.48 30.88 0.82
CA VAL A 312 6.41 31.20 -0.27
C VAL A 312 5.85 32.34 -1.11
N HIS A 313 6.57 32.82 -2.10
CA HIS A 313 6.17 34.02 -2.84
C HIS A 313 4.93 33.82 -3.72
N ALA A 314 4.90 32.77 -4.51
CA ALA A 314 3.76 32.47 -5.37
C ALA A 314 2.73 31.61 -4.64
N THR A 315 1.46 31.94 -4.76
CA THR A 315 0.33 31.34 -4.05
C THR A 315 -0.78 30.90 -5.01
N GLY A 316 -1.73 30.14 -4.50
CA GLY A 316 -2.85 29.61 -5.24
C GLY A 316 -2.44 28.58 -6.31
N ALA A 317 -3.17 28.51 -7.38
CA ALA A 317 -2.93 27.55 -8.47
C ALA A 317 -1.52 27.67 -9.06
N LYS A 318 -1.00 28.90 -9.17
CA LYS A 318 0.34 29.16 -9.69
C LYS A 318 1.46 28.53 -8.86
N SER A 319 1.21 28.23 -7.58
CA SER A 319 2.19 27.60 -6.69
C SER A 319 2.37 26.10 -6.94
N HIS A 320 1.51 25.46 -7.72
CA HIS A 320 1.55 23.99 -7.91
C HIS A 320 2.90 23.53 -8.44
N ASN A 321 3.33 24.04 -9.57
CA ASN A 321 4.62 23.72 -10.19
C ASN A 321 5.55 24.92 -10.37
N LEU A 322 5.16 26.12 -9.96
CA LEU A 322 5.87 27.34 -10.31
C LEU A 322 7.36 27.29 -9.93
N TYR A 323 7.63 26.91 -8.69
CA TYR A 323 9.01 26.87 -8.19
C TYR A 323 9.83 25.68 -8.68
N ALA A 324 9.19 24.63 -9.19
CA ALA A 324 9.89 23.54 -9.82
C ALA A 324 10.58 23.97 -11.14
N HIS A 325 10.03 24.98 -11.81
CA HIS A 325 10.57 25.51 -13.08
C HIS A 325 11.39 26.80 -12.90
N HIS A 326 11.40 27.40 -11.70
CA HIS A 326 12.16 28.59 -11.42
C HIS A 326 13.51 28.23 -10.79
N THR A 327 14.55 28.93 -11.21
CA THR A 327 15.84 28.86 -10.51
C THR A 327 15.76 29.66 -9.21
N LEU A 328 16.59 29.30 -8.24
CA LEU A 328 16.69 30.04 -6.97
C LEU A 328 17.17 31.50 -7.14
N ASP A 329 17.68 31.81 -8.32
CA ASP A 329 18.12 33.15 -8.68
C ASP A 329 17.00 34.06 -9.20
N SER A 330 15.80 33.50 -9.43
CA SER A 330 14.67 34.35 -9.83
C SER A 330 14.29 35.35 -8.74
N ASP A 331 13.93 36.57 -9.15
CA ASP A 331 13.56 37.63 -8.20
C ASP A 331 12.34 37.26 -7.34
N ASP A 332 11.42 36.49 -7.88
CA ASP A 332 10.25 36.00 -7.14
C ASP A 332 10.65 35.09 -5.98
N VAL A 333 11.54 34.13 -6.21
CA VAL A 333 12.03 33.22 -5.16
C VAL A 333 12.86 33.99 -4.13
N LYS A 334 13.76 34.87 -4.58
CA LYS A 334 14.54 35.72 -3.68
C LYS A 334 13.67 36.61 -2.78
N SER A 335 12.64 37.23 -3.35
CA SER A 335 11.68 38.01 -2.60
C SER A 335 10.92 37.22 -1.55
N GLY A 336 10.48 36.02 -1.88
CA GLY A 336 9.85 35.10 -0.93
C GLY A 336 10.79 34.68 0.21
N LEU A 337 12.04 34.35 -0.13
CA LEU A 337 13.07 34.00 0.85
C LEU A 337 13.45 35.17 1.76
N GLN A 338 13.52 36.41 1.24
CA GLN A 338 13.81 37.62 2.03
C GLN A 338 12.84 37.84 3.19
N ARG A 339 11.57 37.54 2.99
CA ARG A 339 10.54 37.68 4.02
C ARG A 339 10.67 36.66 5.15
N ARG A 340 11.39 35.56 4.90
CA ARG A 340 11.50 34.42 5.79
C ARG A 340 12.94 33.99 6.04
N ALA A 341 13.87 34.98 5.98
CA ALA A 341 15.28 34.70 6.21
C ALA A 341 15.52 33.96 7.53
N LEU A 342 16.32 32.92 7.47
CA LEU A 342 16.65 32.05 8.59
C LEU A 342 18.12 32.22 8.96
N PRO A 343 18.45 32.93 10.09
CA PRO A 343 19.83 33.09 10.53
C PRO A 343 20.52 31.74 10.80
N ILE A 344 21.84 31.70 10.71
CA ILE A 344 22.62 30.48 10.93
C ILE A 344 22.38 29.87 12.32
N GLN A 345 22.21 30.68 13.39
CA GLN A 345 21.86 30.13 14.70
C GLN A 345 20.47 29.53 14.71
N ALA A 346 19.48 30.16 14.08
CA ALA A 346 18.15 29.61 13.98
C ALA A 346 18.17 28.28 13.21
N TRP A 347 18.97 28.20 12.14
CA TRP A 347 19.18 26.97 11.40
C TRP A 347 19.78 25.86 12.28
N LYS A 348 20.83 26.17 13.04
CA LYS A 348 21.47 25.20 13.95
C LYS A 348 20.49 24.68 15.03
N VAL A 349 19.77 25.61 15.69
CA VAL A 349 18.78 25.29 16.72
C VAL A 349 17.65 24.46 16.13
N THR A 350 17.15 24.80 14.96
CA THR A 350 16.08 24.08 14.27
C THR A 350 16.53 22.66 13.93
N ARG A 351 17.73 22.50 13.38
CA ARG A 351 18.27 21.19 13.04
C ARG A 351 18.48 20.32 14.28
N GLU A 352 19.02 20.87 15.35
CA GLU A 352 19.22 20.16 16.60
C GLU A 352 17.89 19.70 17.21
N ASN A 353 16.89 20.58 17.26
CA ASN A 353 15.58 20.21 17.76
C ASN A 353 14.87 19.19 16.88
N PHE A 354 14.96 19.29 15.56
CA PHE A 354 14.42 18.26 14.65
C PHE A 354 15.09 16.91 14.84
N ARG A 355 16.41 16.91 15.02
CA ARG A 355 17.19 15.70 15.25
C ARG A 355 16.75 14.95 16.50
N HIS A 356 16.45 15.65 17.59
CA HIS A 356 16.10 15.04 18.88
C HIS A 356 14.59 14.83 19.08
N ALA A 357 13.72 15.52 18.34
CA ALA A 357 12.29 15.38 18.49
C ALA A 357 11.85 13.91 18.31
N GLY A 358 10.93 13.42 19.14
CA GLY A 358 10.39 12.07 19.08
C GLY A 358 11.43 10.95 19.27
N GLY A 359 12.56 11.21 19.95
CA GLY A 359 13.59 10.21 20.22
C GLY A 359 14.66 10.06 19.13
N GLY A 360 14.70 10.99 18.18
CA GLY A 360 15.76 11.03 17.17
C GLY A 360 15.53 10.13 15.94
N PRO A 361 16.49 10.12 15.00
CA PRO A 361 16.39 9.29 13.78
C PRO A 361 16.19 7.81 14.05
N ALA A 362 16.83 7.28 15.10
CA ALA A 362 16.69 5.88 15.52
C ALA A 362 15.23 5.51 15.87
N ALA A 363 14.49 6.42 16.50
CA ALA A 363 13.07 6.18 16.81
C ALA A 363 12.18 6.14 15.55
N ARG A 364 12.50 6.96 14.53
CA ARG A 364 11.83 6.89 13.22
C ARG A 364 12.08 5.54 12.55
N VAL A 365 13.33 5.12 12.52
CA VAL A 365 13.75 3.85 11.93
C VAL A 365 13.15 2.68 12.70
N ALA A 366 13.12 2.74 14.04
CA ALA A 366 12.57 1.68 14.87
C ALA A 366 11.10 1.33 14.58
N VAL A 367 10.27 2.29 14.21
CA VAL A 367 8.87 1.99 13.80
C VAL A 367 8.83 1.24 12.48
N THR A 368 9.76 1.53 11.56
CA THR A 368 9.84 0.88 10.25
C THR A 368 10.64 -0.42 10.28
N GLU A 369 11.59 -0.57 11.21
CA GLU A 369 12.47 -1.73 11.33
C GLU A 369 12.12 -2.65 12.50
N SER A 370 11.27 -2.22 13.44
CA SER A 370 10.74 -3.13 14.45
C SER A 370 9.84 -4.14 13.74
N VAL A 371 10.44 -5.22 13.31
CA VAL A 371 9.70 -6.41 12.94
C VAL A 371 8.95 -6.81 14.21
N ARG A 372 7.62 -6.65 14.19
CA ARG A 372 6.78 -7.19 15.25
C ARG A 372 7.12 -8.67 15.36
N GLU A 373 7.46 -9.13 16.53
CA GLU A 373 7.64 -10.56 16.79
C GLU A 373 6.27 -11.22 16.57
N LEU A 374 6.14 -11.88 15.41
CA LEU A 374 4.91 -12.57 15.07
C LEU A 374 4.83 -13.91 15.80
N PRO A 375 3.66 -14.30 16.30
CA PRO A 375 3.47 -15.63 16.87
C PRO A 375 3.91 -16.73 15.91
N SER A 376 4.59 -17.78 16.42
CA SER A 376 5.03 -18.91 15.60
C SER A 376 3.84 -19.63 14.96
N LEU A 377 4.02 -20.01 13.71
CA LEU A 377 3.10 -20.88 12.96
C LEU A 377 3.59 -22.34 12.94
N ASP A 378 4.62 -22.69 13.69
CA ASP A 378 5.09 -24.08 13.77
C ASP A 378 4.02 -24.98 14.34
N GLY A 379 3.81 -26.14 13.72
CA GLY A 379 2.74 -27.05 14.09
C GLY A 379 1.34 -26.47 13.89
N LEU A 380 1.15 -25.60 12.88
CA LEU A 380 -0.18 -25.16 12.47
C LEU A 380 -1.00 -26.41 12.06
N PRO A 381 -2.17 -26.67 12.67
CA PRO A 381 -2.94 -27.86 12.33
C PRO A 381 -3.54 -27.73 10.93
N LEU A 382 -3.13 -28.61 10.03
CA LEU A 382 -3.71 -28.79 8.71
C LEU A 382 -4.47 -30.12 8.68
N THR A 383 -5.60 -30.15 7.99
CA THR A 383 -6.40 -31.37 7.84
C THR A 383 -6.06 -32.00 6.52
N GLU A 384 -5.45 -33.18 6.53
CA GLU A 384 -5.23 -33.96 5.32
C GLU A 384 -6.48 -34.76 4.96
N PHE A 385 -7.00 -34.53 3.76
CA PHE A 385 -8.12 -35.27 3.17
C PHE A 385 -7.59 -36.36 2.26
N ALA A 386 -8.32 -37.50 2.17
CA ALA A 386 -7.90 -38.60 1.34
C ALA A 386 -8.10 -38.29 -0.16
N VAL A 387 -7.15 -38.70 -0.98
CA VAL A 387 -7.26 -38.59 -2.45
C VAL A 387 -8.50 -39.27 -2.94
N GLY A 388 -9.29 -38.61 -3.78
CA GLY A 388 -10.56 -39.05 -4.31
C GLY A 388 -11.80 -38.62 -3.52
N GLU A 389 -11.65 -38.12 -2.29
CA GLU A 389 -12.77 -37.56 -1.54
C GLU A 389 -13.12 -36.16 -2.07
N ASN A 390 -14.39 -35.76 -1.95
CA ASN A 390 -14.85 -34.43 -2.34
C ASN A 390 -14.87 -33.47 -1.13
N HIS A 391 -14.18 -32.38 -1.26
CA HIS A 391 -14.16 -31.31 -0.25
C HIS A 391 -14.27 -29.94 -0.89
N ILE A 392 -14.75 -28.95 -0.13
CA ILE A 392 -14.81 -27.55 -0.57
C ILE A 392 -13.47 -26.89 -0.23
N PRO A 393 -12.67 -26.45 -1.22
CA PRO A 393 -11.34 -25.87 -0.98
C PRO A 393 -11.40 -24.66 -0.05
N THR A 394 -12.34 -23.71 -0.25
CA THR A 394 -12.45 -22.52 0.60
C THR A 394 -12.84 -22.85 2.04
N THR A 395 -13.63 -23.90 2.30
CA THR A 395 -13.92 -24.34 3.67
C THR A 395 -12.68 -24.91 4.36
N ALA A 396 -11.87 -25.71 3.65
CA ALA A 396 -10.61 -26.23 4.16
C ALA A 396 -9.62 -25.07 4.47
N PHE A 397 -9.53 -24.11 3.57
CA PHE A 397 -8.78 -22.88 3.77
C PHE A 397 -9.22 -22.12 5.04
N GLY A 398 -10.53 -21.94 5.22
CA GLY A 398 -11.10 -21.22 6.37
C GLY A 398 -10.76 -21.87 7.72
N HIS A 399 -10.54 -23.17 7.78
CA HIS A 399 -10.05 -23.84 9.00
C HIS A 399 -8.64 -23.37 9.36
N VAL A 400 -7.75 -23.31 8.39
CA VAL A 400 -6.36 -22.82 8.61
C VAL A 400 -6.37 -21.36 9.02
N VAL A 401 -7.18 -20.53 8.37
CA VAL A 401 -7.35 -19.10 8.73
C VAL A 401 -7.78 -18.95 10.19
N GLY A 402 -8.76 -19.75 10.64
CA GLY A 402 -9.21 -19.77 12.01
C GLY A 402 -8.09 -20.11 13.00
N GLU A 403 -7.24 -21.08 12.66
CA GLU A 403 -6.11 -21.48 13.54
C GLU A 403 -5.01 -20.40 13.57
N VAL A 404 -4.77 -19.68 12.48
CA VAL A 404 -3.85 -18.52 12.46
C VAL A 404 -4.35 -17.42 13.38
N GLY A 405 -5.62 -17.04 13.29
CA GLY A 405 -6.20 -15.97 14.10
C GLY A 405 -6.24 -16.29 15.59
N LYS A 406 -6.46 -17.57 15.98
CA LYS A 406 -6.36 -18.00 17.37
C LYS A 406 -4.94 -17.83 17.94
N ARG A 407 -3.90 -17.95 17.12
CA ARG A 407 -2.51 -17.78 17.52
C ARG A 407 -2.05 -16.32 17.49
N ASP A 408 -2.57 -15.52 16.56
CA ASP A 408 -2.22 -14.12 16.41
C ASP A 408 -3.45 -13.21 16.67
N PRO A 409 -3.59 -12.63 17.88
CA PRO A 409 -4.73 -11.79 18.22
C PRO A 409 -4.86 -10.50 17.39
N LEU A 410 -3.78 -10.09 16.69
CA LEU A 410 -3.79 -8.93 15.80
C LEU A 410 -3.89 -9.32 14.32
N PHE A 411 -4.11 -10.59 14.02
CA PHE A 411 -4.41 -11.04 12.67
C PHE A 411 -5.76 -10.47 12.21
N VAL A 412 -5.81 -10.00 10.96
CA VAL A 412 -7.02 -9.40 10.38
C VAL A 412 -7.42 -10.16 9.12
N VAL A 413 -8.67 -10.59 9.07
CA VAL A 413 -9.32 -11.11 7.86
C VAL A 413 -10.30 -10.07 7.34
N THR A 414 -10.25 -9.74 6.06
CA THR A 414 -11.17 -8.80 5.43
C THR A 414 -11.88 -9.44 4.25
N ASN A 415 -13.19 -9.22 4.10
CA ASN A 415 -13.98 -9.76 3.00
C ASN A 415 -15.24 -8.91 2.75
N ALA A 416 -15.27 -8.18 1.63
CA ALA A 416 -16.42 -7.35 1.27
C ALA A 416 -17.66 -8.17 0.90
N ASP A 417 -17.47 -9.39 0.38
CA ASP A 417 -18.56 -10.27 -0.06
C ASP A 417 -19.11 -11.16 1.08
N GLY A 418 -18.44 -11.14 2.23
CA GLY A 418 -18.76 -11.97 3.39
C GLY A 418 -18.19 -13.38 3.31
N ASN A 419 -17.64 -13.88 4.42
CA ASN A 419 -17.03 -15.21 4.48
C ASN A 419 -18.05 -16.33 4.27
N GLU A 420 -19.29 -16.16 4.70
CA GLU A 420 -20.35 -17.15 4.49
C GLU A 420 -20.64 -17.33 3.00
N ALA A 421 -20.84 -16.25 2.25
CA ALA A 421 -21.06 -16.30 0.81
C ALA A 421 -19.84 -16.82 0.02
N SER A 422 -18.66 -16.67 0.60
CA SER A 422 -17.39 -17.17 0.04
C SER A 422 -17.08 -18.63 0.38
N GLY A 423 -17.97 -19.34 1.07
CA GLY A 423 -17.78 -20.74 1.47
C GLY A 423 -16.85 -20.92 2.68
N MET A 424 -16.67 -19.88 3.48
CA MET A 424 -15.75 -19.82 4.62
C MET A 424 -16.45 -19.43 5.93
N ALA A 425 -17.72 -19.76 6.12
CA ALA A 425 -18.48 -19.42 7.33
C ALA A 425 -17.80 -19.85 8.65
N ASN A 426 -16.94 -20.86 8.58
CA ASN A 426 -16.15 -21.34 9.72
C ASN A 426 -15.14 -20.30 10.24
N ILE A 427 -14.69 -19.33 9.42
CA ILE A 427 -13.85 -18.21 9.86
C ILE A 427 -14.60 -17.34 10.86
N ASN A 428 -15.86 -16.98 10.57
CA ASN A 428 -16.65 -16.11 11.42
C ASN A 428 -16.93 -16.75 12.79
N LYS A 429 -17.13 -18.07 12.83
CA LYS A 429 -17.25 -18.84 14.09
C LYS A 429 -15.95 -18.86 14.90
N ALA A 430 -14.81 -18.95 14.22
CA ALA A 430 -13.51 -19.06 14.89
C ALA A 430 -12.97 -17.70 15.38
N LEU A 431 -13.19 -16.62 14.62
CA LEU A 431 -12.50 -15.33 14.80
C LEU A 431 -13.43 -14.15 15.09
N THR A 432 -14.74 -14.34 14.99
CA THR A 432 -15.77 -13.32 15.23
C THR A 432 -15.69 -12.14 14.27
N ILE A 433 -16.82 -11.69 13.75
CA ILE A 433 -16.94 -10.48 12.93
C ILE A 433 -16.76 -9.26 13.82
N ARG A 434 -15.96 -8.32 13.37
CA ARG A 434 -15.68 -7.06 14.05
C ARG A 434 -16.90 -6.14 14.02
N HIS A 435 -17.52 -5.90 15.17
CA HIS A 435 -18.68 -5.05 15.33
C HIS A 435 -18.74 -4.48 16.75
N PRO A 436 -19.18 -3.22 16.95
CA PRO A 436 -19.24 -2.61 18.28
C PRO A 436 -20.24 -3.30 19.24
N THR A 437 -21.24 -3.97 18.68
CA THR A 437 -22.25 -4.71 19.47
C THR A 437 -22.02 -6.22 19.33
N ALA A 438 -21.99 -6.92 20.46
CA ALA A 438 -21.91 -8.38 20.46
C ALA A 438 -23.26 -8.99 20.08
N ASP A 439 -23.24 -10.01 19.21
CA ASP A 439 -24.39 -10.82 18.84
C ASP A 439 -23.92 -12.24 18.45
N ASP A 440 -24.22 -13.21 19.31
CA ASP A 440 -23.78 -14.60 19.12
C ASP A 440 -24.42 -15.27 17.90
N LEU A 441 -25.62 -14.84 17.49
CA LEU A 441 -26.32 -15.39 16.32
C LEU A 441 -25.54 -15.11 15.02
N TYR A 442 -24.93 -13.94 14.95
CA TYR A 442 -24.16 -13.49 13.78
C TYR A 442 -22.64 -13.61 13.97
N PHE A 443 -22.19 -14.24 15.08
CA PHE A 443 -20.77 -14.33 15.41
C PHE A 443 -20.06 -12.98 15.35
N GLN A 444 -20.66 -11.93 15.91
CA GLN A 444 -20.10 -10.57 15.88
C GLN A 444 -19.80 -10.03 17.26
N GLY A 445 -18.81 -9.14 17.35
CA GLY A 445 -18.44 -8.49 18.62
C GLY A 445 -17.22 -7.57 18.51
N PRO A 446 -16.97 -6.78 19.58
CA PRO A 446 -15.93 -5.74 19.58
C PRO A 446 -14.49 -6.27 19.56
N SER A 447 -14.27 -7.55 19.84
CA SER A 447 -12.95 -8.20 19.78
C SER A 447 -12.74 -9.03 18.51
N GLY A 448 -13.67 -8.97 17.55
CA GLY A 448 -13.59 -9.74 16.32
C GLY A 448 -12.35 -9.39 15.48
N GLN A 449 -11.85 -10.39 14.76
CA GLN A 449 -10.71 -10.26 13.84
C GLN A 449 -11.14 -10.23 12.37
N VAL A 450 -12.43 -10.44 12.10
CA VAL A 450 -13.00 -10.43 10.74
C VAL A 450 -13.67 -9.09 10.48
N TYR A 451 -13.25 -8.40 9.43
CA TYR A 451 -13.78 -7.11 9.00
C TYR A 451 -14.49 -7.27 7.64
N GLU A 452 -15.81 -7.18 7.66
CA GLU A 452 -16.70 -7.43 6.50
C GLU A 452 -17.54 -6.20 6.10
N PRO A 453 -16.94 -5.02 5.83
CA PRO A 453 -17.71 -3.95 5.21
C PRO A 453 -17.99 -4.28 3.75
N LEU A 454 -19.16 -3.91 3.21
CA LEU A 454 -19.43 -3.98 1.76
C LEU A 454 -18.61 -2.92 1.01
N ASN A 455 -17.30 -3.07 1.03
CA ASN A 455 -16.35 -2.10 0.47
C ASN A 455 -14.98 -2.76 0.25
N GLU A 456 -14.66 -3.09 -0.99
CA GLU A 456 -13.41 -3.75 -1.37
C GLU A 456 -12.17 -2.89 -1.09
N ASP A 457 -12.29 -1.55 -1.27
CA ASP A 457 -11.20 -0.61 -0.98
C ASP A 457 -10.83 -0.62 0.50
N ALA A 458 -11.86 -0.64 1.39
CA ALA A 458 -11.65 -0.72 2.83
C ALA A 458 -11.02 -2.06 3.24
N CYS A 459 -11.50 -3.16 2.66
CA CYS A 459 -10.99 -4.50 2.90
C CYS A 459 -9.55 -4.65 2.46
N ALA A 460 -9.24 -4.34 1.20
CA ALA A 460 -7.89 -4.39 0.66
C ALA A 460 -6.96 -3.45 1.43
N GLY A 461 -7.40 -2.19 1.66
CA GLY A 461 -6.61 -1.15 2.31
C GLY A 461 -6.17 -1.52 3.72
N LEU A 462 -7.09 -2.02 4.55
CA LEU A 462 -6.76 -2.47 5.91
C LEU A 462 -5.81 -3.67 5.88
N ALA A 463 -6.10 -4.67 5.05
CA ALA A 463 -5.28 -5.88 4.98
C ALA A 463 -3.84 -5.57 4.55
N VAL A 464 -3.64 -4.83 3.45
CA VAL A 464 -2.28 -4.52 2.98
C VAL A 464 -1.56 -3.55 3.91
N GLY A 465 -2.29 -2.65 4.58
CA GLY A 465 -1.73 -1.76 5.60
C GLY A 465 -1.21 -2.54 6.81
N VAL A 466 -1.97 -3.52 7.30
CA VAL A 466 -1.55 -4.40 8.39
C VAL A 466 -0.28 -5.15 8.02
N ALA A 467 -0.19 -5.73 6.82
CA ALA A 467 1.03 -6.39 6.35
C ALA A 467 2.21 -5.42 6.27
N LEU A 468 2.01 -4.22 5.72
CA LEU A 468 3.04 -3.19 5.59
C LEU A 468 3.67 -2.80 6.95
N PHE A 469 2.87 -2.77 8.03
CA PHE A 469 3.32 -2.47 9.39
C PHE A 469 3.72 -3.71 10.22
N GLY A 470 3.91 -4.84 9.57
CA GLY A 470 4.48 -6.05 10.18
C GLY A 470 3.46 -6.98 10.84
N GLY A 471 2.17 -6.81 10.58
CA GLY A 471 1.11 -7.74 10.99
C GLY A 471 0.79 -8.77 9.93
N ARG A 472 0.11 -9.85 10.30
CA ARG A 472 -0.49 -10.80 9.34
C ARG A 472 -1.90 -10.38 9.00
N SER A 473 -2.27 -10.53 7.73
CA SER A 473 -3.61 -10.22 7.24
C SER A 473 -3.99 -11.13 6.08
N LEU A 474 -5.28 -11.19 5.82
CA LEU A 474 -5.87 -11.86 4.67
C LEU A 474 -6.94 -10.96 4.07
N TRP A 475 -6.86 -10.72 2.77
CA TRP A 475 -7.93 -10.08 2.00
C TRP A 475 -8.64 -11.12 1.15
N CYS A 476 -9.94 -11.26 1.36
CA CYS A 476 -10.80 -12.12 0.55
C CYS A 476 -11.77 -11.27 -0.28
N SER A 477 -12.08 -11.71 -1.49
CA SER A 477 -13.12 -11.12 -2.34
C SER A 477 -13.61 -12.13 -3.39
N TYR A 478 -14.74 -11.84 -4.00
CA TYR A 478 -15.10 -12.49 -5.24
C TYR A 478 -14.15 -12.06 -6.35
N GLU A 479 -13.79 -12.98 -7.22
CA GLU A 479 -12.89 -12.71 -8.35
C GLU A 479 -13.34 -11.48 -9.15
N SER A 480 -14.63 -11.35 -9.42
CA SER A 480 -15.19 -10.27 -10.23
C SER A 480 -15.09 -8.87 -9.60
N PHE A 481 -15.03 -8.78 -8.27
CA PHE A 481 -15.03 -7.50 -7.53
C PHE A 481 -13.67 -7.13 -6.97
N ALA A 482 -12.76 -8.07 -6.92
CA ALA A 482 -11.39 -7.85 -6.42
C ALA A 482 -10.65 -6.71 -7.16
N ILE A 483 -11.06 -6.39 -8.38
CA ILE A 483 -10.50 -5.29 -9.16
C ILE A 483 -10.59 -3.93 -8.44
N ASN A 484 -11.60 -3.72 -7.60
CA ASN A 484 -11.76 -2.46 -6.85
C ASN A 484 -10.64 -2.25 -5.82
N GLY A 485 -10.22 -3.30 -5.11
CA GLY A 485 -9.13 -3.24 -4.14
C GLY A 485 -7.71 -3.36 -4.74
N LEU A 486 -7.59 -3.65 -6.04
CA LEU A 486 -6.30 -3.87 -6.69
C LEU A 486 -5.33 -2.70 -6.64
N PRO A 487 -5.73 -1.43 -6.85
CA PRO A 487 -4.77 -0.34 -6.90
C PRO A 487 -3.98 -0.18 -5.60
N ILE A 488 -4.62 -0.30 -4.44
CA ILE A 488 -3.91 -0.20 -3.15
C ILE A 488 -3.06 -1.44 -2.89
N TRP A 489 -3.56 -2.63 -3.24
CA TRP A 489 -2.80 -3.87 -3.13
C TRP A 489 -1.52 -3.81 -4.00
N GLN A 490 -1.63 -3.34 -5.24
CA GLN A 490 -0.51 -3.17 -6.16
C GLN A 490 0.52 -2.18 -5.61
N THR A 491 0.07 -1.03 -5.09
CA THR A 491 0.96 -0.02 -4.50
C THR A 491 1.81 -0.62 -3.38
N VAL A 492 1.19 -1.39 -2.49
CA VAL A 492 1.91 -2.00 -1.35
C VAL A 492 2.84 -3.12 -1.80
N THR A 493 2.39 -4.00 -2.69
CA THR A 493 3.24 -5.11 -3.18
C THR A 493 4.45 -4.61 -3.95
N GLN A 494 4.31 -3.56 -4.77
CA GLN A 494 5.45 -2.93 -5.42
C GLN A 494 6.39 -2.27 -4.41
N ALA A 495 5.86 -1.57 -3.41
CA ALA A 495 6.66 -1.00 -2.35
C ALA A 495 7.40 -2.08 -1.54
N MET A 496 6.79 -3.23 -1.30
CA MET A 496 7.41 -4.36 -0.63
C MET A 496 8.64 -4.90 -1.36
N ALA A 497 8.66 -4.86 -2.70
CA ALA A 497 9.84 -5.24 -3.48
C ALA A 497 11.04 -4.32 -3.22
N GLU A 498 10.80 -3.08 -2.79
CA GLU A 498 11.84 -2.11 -2.47
C GLU A 498 12.24 -2.12 -0.99
N LEU A 499 11.44 -2.74 -0.11
CA LEU A 499 11.72 -2.79 1.33
C LEU A 499 12.93 -3.70 1.62
N ARG A 500 13.86 -3.18 2.40
CA ARG A 500 15.06 -3.92 2.85
C ARG A 500 14.85 -4.69 4.16
N ARG A 501 13.66 -4.64 4.71
CA ARG A 501 13.24 -5.35 5.92
C ARG A 501 12.29 -6.49 5.55
N PRO A 502 12.30 -7.62 6.27
CA PRO A 502 11.30 -8.67 6.10
C PRO A 502 9.94 -8.14 6.56
N THR A 503 8.98 -8.07 5.64
CA THR A 503 7.60 -7.66 5.90
C THR A 503 6.71 -8.84 5.55
N PRO A 504 5.73 -9.23 6.37
CA PRO A 504 4.82 -10.33 6.05
C PRO A 504 4.21 -10.15 4.66
N ALA A 505 4.04 -11.24 3.92
CA ALA A 505 3.42 -11.19 2.62
C ALA A 505 1.98 -10.64 2.70
N THR A 506 1.54 -9.88 1.70
CA THR A 506 0.12 -9.62 1.49
C THR A 506 -0.51 -10.85 0.85
N VAL A 507 -1.45 -11.48 1.53
CA VAL A 507 -2.13 -12.66 1.03
C VAL A 507 -3.57 -12.33 0.67
N CYS A 508 -3.96 -12.70 -0.55
CA CYS A 508 -5.32 -12.56 -1.05
C CYS A 508 -5.90 -13.92 -1.40
N LEU A 509 -7.18 -14.12 -1.10
CA LEU A 509 -7.97 -15.23 -1.62
C LEU A 509 -9.07 -14.68 -2.52
N PHE A 510 -9.08 -15.10 -3.77
CA PHE A 510 -10.19 -14.83 -4.67
C PHE A 510 -10.97 -16.12 -4.95
N THR A 511 -12.27 -16.03 -4.75
CA THR A 511 -13.21 -17.16 -4.90
C THR A 511 -14.40 -16.75 -5.73
N ALA A 512 -15.37 -17.63 -5.86
CA ALA A 512 -16.54 -17.39 -6.69
C ALA A 512 -16.15 -17.00 -8.12
N GLY A 513 -15.24 -17.78 -8.72
CA GLY A 513 -14.73 -17.55 -10.08
C GLY A 513 -15.84 -17.52 -11.13
N ALA A 514 -15.51 -16.99 -12.31
CA ALA A 514 -16.48 -16.76 -13.39
C ALA A 514 -17.29 -18.02 -13.76
N LEU A 515 -16.67 -19.20 -13.72
CA LEU A 515 -17.34 -20.49 -13.99
C LEU A 515 -18.38 -20.85 -12.92
N GLU A 516 -18.16 -20.48 -11.66
CA GLU A 516 -19.12 -20.71 -10.57
C GLU A 516 -20.27 -19.69 -10.57
N GLN A 517 -19.99 -18.48 -11.05
CA GLN A 517 -20.91 -17.35 -11.00
C GLN A 517 -21.82 -17.19 -12.23
N GLY A 518 -21.85 -18.18 -13.09
CA GLY A 518 -22.62 -18.12 -14.32
C GLY A 518 -24.09 -17.75 -14.15
N ARG A 519 -24.73 -18.18 -13.05
CA ARG A 519 -26.13 -17.87 -12.77
C ARG A 519 -26.37 -16.41 -12.38
N ASN A 520 -25.34 -15.71 -11.88
CA ASN A 520 -25.39 -14.30 -11.51
C ASN A 520 -25.21 -13.34 -12.70
N GLY A 521 -24.86 -13.90 -13.88
CA GLY A 521 -24.75 -13.14 -15.12
C GLY A 521 -23.47 -12.34 -15.28
N TRP A 522 -23.46 -11.45 -16.27
CA TRP A 522 -22.28 -10.73 -16.76
C TRP A 522 -21.45 -10.02 -15.70
N THR A 523 -22.08 -9.45 -14.69
CA THR A 523 -21.39 -8.65 -13.65
C THR A 523 -20.50 -9.50 -12.74
N HIS A 524 -20.77 -10.80 -12.68
CA HIS A 524 -20.04 -11.76 -11.84
C HIS A 524 -19.13 -12.72 -12.65
N GLN A 525 -19.12 -12.60 -13.96
CA GLN A 525 -18.36 -13.45 -14.88
C GLN A 525 -17.17 -12.68 -15.45
N ARG A 526 -16.18 -12.34 -14.62
CA ARG A 526 -15.05 -11.46 -14.95
C ARG A 526 -13.72 -12.03 -14.49
N PRO A 527 -13.17 -13.07 -15.17
CA PRO A 527 -11.92 -13.72 -14.76
C PRO A 527 -10.66 -12.99 -15.26
N GLU A 528 -10.78 -11.81 -15.85
CA GLU A 528 -9.64 -11.05 -16.42
C GLU A 528 -8.58 -10.70 -15.39
N ILE A 529 -8.95 -10.68 -14.12
CA ILE A 529 -8.03 -10.40 -13.00
C ILE A 529 -6.88 -11.41 -12.91
N GLU A 530 -7.09 -12.66 -13.30
CA GLU A 530 -6.03 -13.68 -13.33
C GLU A 530 -4.89 -13.27 -14.26
N SER A 531 -5.21 -12.70 -15.42
CA SER A 531 -4.19 -12.18 -16.35
C SER A 531 -3.48 -10.95 -15.82
N TYR A 532 -4.15 -10.13 -15.01
CA TYR A 532 -3.50 -9.00 -14.36
C TYR A 532 -2.39 -9.47 -13.42
N PHE A 533 -2.65 -10.45 -12.57
CA PHE A 533 -1.63 -11.03 -11.69
C PHE A 533 -0.55 -11.77 -12.46
N ALA A 534 -0.91 -12.46 -13.53
CA ALA A 534 0.05 -13.13 -14.41
C ALA A 534 1.05 -12.12 -15.01
N ALA A 535 0.58 -10.96 -15.47
CA ALA A 535 1.44 -9.91 -15.95
C ALA A 535 2.39 -9.36 -14.84
N MET A 536 1.94 -9.33 -13.60
CA MET A 536 2.76 -8.88 -12.46
C MET A 536 3.80 -9.91 -12.01
N MET A 537 3.67 -11.19 -12.37
CA MET A 537 4.68 -12.20 -12.05
C MET A 537 6.09 -11.84 -12.52
N ARG A 538 6.19 -11.09 -13.62
CA ARG A 538 7.47 -10.63 -14.15
C ARG A 538 8.16 -9.55 -13.30
N ASN A 539 7.41 -8.88 -12.42
CA ASN A 539 7.93 -7.83 -11.54
C ASN A 539 8.71 -8.34 -10.32
N GLY A 540 8.70 -9.65 -10.08
CA GLY A 540 9.61 -10.27 -9.13
C GLY A 540 8.99 -10.67 -7.79
N ASN A 541 7.92 -10.04 -7.32
CA ASN A 541 7.37 -10.31 -5.98
C ASN A 541 5.89 -10.68 -5.92
N VAL A 542 5.26 -10.97 -7.07
CA VAL A 542 3.87 -11.41 -7.16
C VAL A 542 3.79 -12.89 -7.52
N TYR A 543 3.05 -13.65 -6.72
CA TYR A 543 2.88 -15.10 -6.82
C TYR A 543 1.41 -15.45 -6.87
N PRO A 544 0.81 -15.61 -8.05
CA PRO A 544 -0.49 -16.25 -8.15
C PRO A 544 -0.33 -17.77 -7.95
N LEU A 545 -1.16 -18.31 -7.08
CA LEU A 545 -1.25 -19.73 -6.78
C LEU A 545 -2.61 -20.27 -7.26
N PHE A 546 -2.57 -21.38 -7.95
CA PHE A 546 -3.76 -22.07 -8.47
C PHE A 546 -3.84 -23.47 -7.85
N PRO A 547 -4.21 -23.61 -6.56
CA PRO A 547 -4.40 -24.91 -5.94
C PRO A 547 -5.52 -25.67 -6.64
N VAL A 548 -5.40 -26.99 -6.71
CA VAL A 548 -6.34 -27.84 -7.44
C VAL A 548 -7.31 -28.58 -6.52
N ASP A 549 -7.11 -28.51 -5.20
CA ASP A 549 -7.95 -29.20 -4.23
C ASP A 549 -7.80 -28.64 -2.79
N ALA A 550 -8.54 -29.27 -1.88
CA ALA A 550 -8.59 -28.88 -0.47
C ALA A 550 -7.29 -29.08 0.32
N ASN A 551 -6.42 -30.03 -0.05
CA ASN A 551 -5.11 -30.19 0.56
C ASN A 551 -4.15 -29.10 0.05
N MET A 552 -4.16 -28.84 -1.24
CA MET A 552 -3.23 -27.93 -1.87
C MET A 552 -3.49 -26.46 -1.48
N ILE A 553 -4.75 -26.07 -1.27
CA ILE A 553 -5.05 -24.70 -0.81
C ILE A 553 -4.56 -24.47 0.62
N GLN A 554 -4.66 -25.46 1.51
CA GLN A 554 -4.12 -25.36 2.87
C GLN A 554 -2.60 -25.24 2.86
N ALA A 555 -1.91 -26.09 2.08
CA ALA A 555 -0.46 -26.04 1.89
C ALA A 555 -0.02 -24.70 1.29
N GLY A 556 -0.75 -24.20 0.28
CA GLY A 556 -0.50 -22.90 -0.35
C GLY A 556 -0.63 -21.73 0.60
N TYR A 557 -1.62 -21.76 1.48
CA TYR A 557 -1.79 -20.71 2.47
C TYR A 557 -0.73 -20.78 3.58
N ASP A 558 -0.39 -21.94 4.11
CA ASP A 558 0.71 -22.08 5.07
C ASP A 558 2.05 -21.63 4.46
N TRP A 559 2.32 -22.01 3.21
CA TRP A 559 3.48 -21.52 2.47
C TRP A 559 3.46 -19.99 2.34
N ALA A 560 2.32 -19.39 1.98
CA ALA A 560 2.14 -17.95 1.81
C ALA A 560 2.42 -17.16 3.10
N LEU A 561 1.93 -17.67 4.24
CA LEU A 561 2.11 -17.04 5.56
C LEU A 561 3.59 -17.01 6.03
N ARG A 562 4.46 -17.83 5.45
CA ARG A 562 5.90 -17.88 5.74
C ARG A 562 6.72 -17.01 4.80
N GLN A 563 6.09 -16.39 3.80
CA GLN A 563 6.77 -15.53 2.85
C GLN A 563 6.87 -14.10 3.36
N HIS A 564 7.89 -13.39 2.86
CA HIS A 564 8.12 -11.98 3.16
C HIS A 564 8.26 -11.19 1.87
N ASN A 565 7.86 -9.93 1.90
CA ASN A 565 7.98 -8.95 0.82
C ASN A 565 7.36 -9.41 -0.50
N LYS A 566 6.26 -10.19 -0.41
CA LYS A 566 5.56 -10.76 -1.56
C LYS A 566 4.08 -10.40 -1.54
N GLY A 567 3.51 -10.27 -2.72
CA GLY A 567 2.08 -10.32 -2.95
C GLY A 567 1.68 -11.72 -3.41
N ILE A 568 0.85 -12.42 -2.65
CA ILE A 568 0.43 -13.78 -2.96
C ILE A 568 -1.06 -13.77 -3.16
N VAL A 569 -1.48 -14.30 -4.31
CA VAL A 569 -2.90 -14.40 -4.70
C VAL A 569 -3.24 -15.86 -4.86
N ILE A 570 -4.23 -16.32 -4.12
CA ILE A 570 -4.73 -17.69 -4.19
C ILE A 570 -6.12 -17.64 -4.84
N THR A 571 -6.34 -18.41 -5.90
CA THR A 571 -7.66 -18.53 -6.55
C THR A 571 -8.21 -19.91 -6.28
N ALA A 572 -9.42 -20.01 -5.73
CA ALA A 572 -10.03 -21.30 -5.39
C ALA A 572 -11.55 -21.27 -5.46
N SER A 573 -12.13 -22.44 -5.76
CA SER A 573 -13.56 -22.70 -5.82
C SER A 573 -14.20 -22.85 -4.43
N LYS A 574 -15.44 -22.45 -4.33
CA LYS A 574 -16.33 -22.72 -3.19
C LYS A 574 -17.29 -23.91 -3.43
N SER A 575 -17.03 -24.68 -4.47
CA SER A 575 -17.76 -25.89 -4.83
C SER A 575 -17.05 -27.16 -4.32
N PRO A 576 -17.77 -28.24 -4.00
CA PRO A 576 -17.12 -29.51 -3.66
C PRO A 576 -16.37 -30.08 -4.86
N LEU A 577 -15.07 -30.38 -4.67
CA LEU A 577 -14.18 -30.92 -5.71
C LEU A 577 -13.37 -32.08 -5.17
N PRO A 578 -12.96 -33.04 -6.04
CA PRO A 578 -12.12 -34.16 -5.65
C PRO A 578 -10.75 -33.70 -5.16
N VAL A 579 -10.22 -34.38 -4.16
CA VAL A 579 -8.84 -34.26 -3.73
C VAL A 579 -7.93 -35.04 -4.68
N HIS A 580 -6.91 -34.42 -5.22
CA HIS A 580 -5.99 -34.97 -6.20
C HIS A 580 -4.59 -35.28 -5.65
N ALA A 581 -4.19 -34.58 -4.59
CA ALA A 581 -2.85 -34.66 -4.03
C ALA A 581 -2.86 -34.85 -2.50
N THR A 582 -1.89 -35.60 -1.98
CA THR A 582 -1.59 -35.60 -0.54
C THR A 582 -1.05 -34.27 -0.09
N MET A 583 -1.03 -34.00 1.22
CA MET A 583 -0.45 -32.75 1.75
C MET A 583 1.03 -32.60 1.36
N ALA A 584 1.81 -33.67 1.42
CA ALA A 584 3.22 -33.66 1.03
C ALA A 584 3.42 -33.32 -0.46
N GLN A 585 2.61 -33.92 -1.34
CA GLN A 585 2.63 -33.62 -2.77
C GLN A 585 2.20 -32.16 -3.04
N SER A 586 1.27 -31.64 -2.27
CA SER A 586 0.80 -30.26 -2.37
C SER A 586 1.92 -29.25 -2.08
N TYR A 587 2.68 -29.43 -1.01
CA TYR A 587 3.86 -28.58 -0.72
C TYR A 587 4.90 -28.66 -1.83
N GLN A 588 5.20 -29.89 -2.30
CA GLN A 588 6.16 -30.08 -3.39
C GLN A 588 5.72 -29.36 -4.68
N ALA A 589 4.43 -29.45 -5.03
CA ALA A 589 3.88 -28.79 -6.21
C ALA A 589 3.97 -27.25 -6.14
N ILE A 590 3.78 -26.66 -4.96
CA ILE A 590 3.92 -25.22 -4.74
C ILE A 590 5.39 -24.79 -4.90
N ASP A 591 6.33 -25.56 -4.38
CA ASP A 591 7.76 -25.28 -4.45
C ASP A 591 8.32 -25.49 -5.88
N ASP A 592 7.90 -26.55 -6.56
CA ASP A 592 8.34 -26.85 -7.94
C ASP A 592 7.58 -26.02 -9.00
N GLY A 593 6.38 -25.54 -8.67
CA GLY A 593 5.53 -24.74 -9.57
C GLY A 593 4.45 -25.57 -10.28
N ALA A 594 4.62 -26.87 -10.40
CA ALA A 594 3.68 -27.77 -11.07
C ALA A 594 3.81 -29.23 -10.57
N MET A 595 2.80 -30.05 -10.85
CA MET A 595 2.84 -31.50 -10.61
C MET A 595 2.05 -32.28 -11.66
N VAL A 596 2.48 -33.50 -11.93
CA VAL A 596 1.73 -34.46 -12.78
C VAL A 596 0.60 -35.05 -11.94
N LEU A 597 -0.65 -34.87 -12.39
CA LEU A 597 -1.84 -35.46 -11.74
C LEU A 597 -2.18 -36.86 -12.30
N GLN A 598 -2.03 -37.04 -13.62
CA GLN A 598 -2.35 -38.29 -14.31
C GLN A 598 -1.46 -38.46 -15.54
N GLU A 599 -1.10 -39.69 -15.85
CA GLU A 599 -0.37 -40.03 -17.06
C GLU A 599 -0.94 -41.34 -17.67
N HIS A 600 -1.22 -41.29 -18.97
CA HIS A 600 -1.58 -42.46 -19.78
C HIS A 600 -0.47 -42.71 -20.79
N PRO A 601 0.04 -43.95 -20.89
CA PRO A 601 1.05 -44.29 -21.89
C PRO A 601 0.43 -44.40 -23.28
N GLY A 602 1.19 -44.09 -24.33
CA GLY A 602 0.78 -44.21 -25.72
C GLY A 602 1.88 -43.90 -26.71
N ALA A 603 1.63 -44.11 -27.99
CA ALA A 603 2.60 -43.86 -29.07
C ALA A 603 2.92 -42.36 -29.25
N HIS A 604 1.98 -41.51 -28.98
CA HIS A 604 2.08 -40.06 -28.97
C HIS A 604 1.64 -39.54 -27.62
N THR A 605 2.16 -38.39 -27.18
CA THR A 605 1.82 -37.79 -25.89
C THR A 605 1.25 -36.38 -26.07
N VAL A 606 0.01 -36.19 -25.61
CA VAL A 606 -0.63 -34.89 -25.45
C VAL A 606 -0.46 -34.46 -24.01
N VAL A 607 0.16 -33.30 -23.81
CA VAL A 607 0.31 -32.69 -22.46
C VAL A 607 -0.81 -31.67 -22.26
N PHE A 608 -1.58 -31.83 -21.18
CA PHE A 608 -2.52 -30.82 -20.70
C PHE A 608 -1.88 -30.06 -19.56
N ALA A 609 -1.59 -28.78 -19.75
CA ALA A 609 -1.11 -27.86 -18.71
C ALA A 609 -2.30 -27.07 -18.16
N VAL A 610 -2.63 -27.26 -16.88
CA VAL A 610 -3.92 -26.84 -16.32
C VAL A 610 -3.68 -25.87 -15.15
N THR A 611 -4.35 -24.72 -15.14
CA THR A 611 -4.45 -23.81 -13.98
C THR A 611 -5.87 -23.76 -13.45
N GLY A 612 -6.02 -23.85 -12.13
CA GLY A 612 -7.30 -23.80 -11.43
C GLY A 612 -7.96 -25.16 -11.26
N ASP A 613 -8.87 -25.22 -10.31
CA ASP A 613 -9.51 -26.43 -9.82
C ASP A 613 -10.74 -26.84 -10.65
N MET A 614 -11.58 -25.88 -11.04
CA MET A 614 -12.84 -26.12 -11.74
C MET A 614 -12.68 -26.76 -13.13
N VAL A 615 -11.56 -26.53 -13.81
CA VAL A 615 -11.33 -26.98 -15.21
C VAL A 615 -10.77 -28.39 -15.31
N LEU A 616 -10.43 -29.04 -14.20
CA LEU A 616 -9.80 -30.38 -14.21
C LEU A 616 -10.70 -31.49 -14.72
N GLN A 617 -11.97 -31.51 -14.32
CA GLN A 617 -12.85 -32.60 -14.66
C GLN A 617 -13.03 -32.83 -16.19
N PRO A 618 -13.26 -31.77 -17.01
CA PRO A 618 -13.26 -31.96 -18.48
C PRO A 618 -11.93 -32.45 -19.03
N VAL A 619 -10.80 -32.05 -18.43
CA VAL A 619 -9.46 -32.48 -18.86
C VAL A 619 -9.23 -33.98 -18.57
N PHE A 620 -9.58 -34.45 -17.38
CA PHE A 620 -9.51 -35.88 -17.07
C PHE A 620 -10.32 -36.71 -18.07
N THR A 621 -11.57 -36.30 -18.34
CA THR A 621 -12.44 -37.00 -19.31
C THR A 621 -11.85 -36.95 -20.73
N ALA A 622 -11.19 -35.86 -21.14
CA ALA A 622 -10.53 -35.78 -22.44
C ALA A 622 -9.31 -36.72 -22.53
N ALA A 623 -8.51 -36.79 -21.45
CA ALA A 623 -7.35 -37.68 -21.35
C ALA A 623 -7.76 -39.17 -21.40
N ASP A 624 -8.84 -39.54 -20.71
CA ASP A 624 -9.38 -40.88 -20.73
C ASP A 624 -9.84 -41.29 -22.15
N LYS A 625 -10.51 -40.40 -22.87
CA LYS A 625 -10.90 -40.63 -24.29
C LYS A 625 -9.68 -40.80 -25.21
N LEU A 626 -8.60 -40.06 -24.98
CA LEU A 626 -7.34 -40.23 -25.72
C LEU A 626 -6.72 -41.59 -25.41
N ALA A 627 -6.72 -42.04 -24.17
CA ALA A 627 -6.22 -43.34 -23.77
C ALA A 627 -7.04 -44.50 -24.43
N GLU A 628 -8.38 -44.38 -24.49
CA GLU A 628 -9.25 -45.32 -25.23
C GLU A 628 -8.89 -45.41 -26.72
N ALA A 629 -8.38 -44.31 -27.30
CA ALA A 629 -7.89 -44.25 -28.68
C ALA A 629 -6.40 -44.69 -28.83
N GLY A 630 -5.77 -45.19 -27.75
CA GLY A 630 -4.35 -45.60 -27.76
C GLY A 630 -3.34 -44.47 -27.80
N ILE A 631 -3.77 -43.24 -27.47
CA ILE A 631 -2.95 -42.03 -27.42
C ILE A 631 -2.57 -41.74 -25.98
N GLY A 632 -1.28 -41.52 -25.76
CA GLY A 632 -0.76 -41.12 -24.44
C GLY A 632 -1.15 -39.69 -24.09
N SER A 633 -1.37 -39.48 -22.81
CA SER A 633 -1.64 -38.12 -22.28
C SER A 633 -1.00 -37.94 -20.92
N ARG A 634 -0.65 -36.67 -20.60
CA ARG A 634 -0.18 -36.25 -19.28
C ARG A 634 -0.91 -35.00 -18.85
N ILE A 635 -1.51 -35.03 -17.65
CA ILE A 635 -2.18 -33.89 -17.05
C ILE A 635 -1.22 -33.28 -16.01
N VAL A 636 -0.82 -32.02 -16.20
CA VAL A 636 0.08 -31.29 -15.33
C VAL A 636 -0.67 -30.10 -14.72
N ALA A 637 -0.85 -30.12 -13.41
CA ALA A 637 -1.36 -28.96 -12.67
C ALA A 637 -0.25 -27.90 -12.55
N VAL A 638 -0.52 -26.69 -13.05
CA VAL A 638 0.33 -25.51 -12.90
C VAL A 638 -0.15 -24.75 -11.68
N VAL A 639 0.55 -24.92 -10.57
CA VAL A 639 0.13 -24.44 -9.24
C VAL A 639 0.74 -23.08 -8.91
N ASN A 640 2.02 -22.90 -9.20
CA ASN A 640 2.79 -21.67 -8.96
C ASN A 640 3.54 -21.31 -10.25
N PRO A 641 2.85 -20.69 -11.22
CA PRO A 641 3.41 -20.45 -12.54
C PRO A 641 4.67 -19.59 -12.54
N ARG A 642 4.88 -18.74 -11.53
CA ARG A 642 6.11 -17.96 -11.43
C ARG A 642 7.36 -18.84 -11.34
N ARG A 643 7.29 -20.00 -10.70
CA ARG A 643 8.40 -20.96 -10.60
C ARG A 643 8.80 -21.56 -11.95
N LEU A 644 7.92 -21.47 -12.94
CA LEU A 644 8.13 -22.04 -14.27
C LEU A 644 8.84 -21.09 -15.25
N TYR A 645 9.06 -19.84 -14.90
CA TYR A 645 9.94 -18.95 -15.69
C TYR A 645 11.41 -19.38 -15.56
N ARG A 646 12.25 -18.97 -16.51
CA ARG A 646 13.69 -18.99 -16.31
C ARG A 646 14.12 -17.76 -15.51
N PRO A 647 15.22 -17.82 -14.76
CA PRO A 647 15.73 -16.68 -14.00
C PRO A 647 15.88 -15.38 -14.82
N GLY A 648 16.22 -15.49 -16.12
CA GLY A 648 16.40 -14.34 -17.02
C GLY A 648 15.12 -13.78 -17.61
N ASP A 649 13.98 -14.47 -17.48
CA ASP A 649 12.70 -14.06 -18.08
C ASP A 649 11.91 -13.09 -17.18
N VAL A 650 12.31 -12.96 -15.92
CA VAL A 650 11.63 -12.17 -14.90
C VAL A 650 12.63 -11.31 -14.14
N LEU A 651 12.16 -10.21 -13.57
CA LEU A 651 12.94 -9.48 -12.59
C LEU A 651 13.03 -10.34 -11.33
N TRP A 652 14.25 -10.62 -10.95
CA TRP A 652 14.56 -11.37 -9.74
C TRP A 652 15.33 -10.49 -8.78
N ASP A 653 14.91 -10.50 -7.54
CA ASP A 653 15.58 -9.80 -6.46
C ASP A 653 16.02 -10.80 -5.40
N SER A 654 17.32 -10.85 -5.16
CA SER A 654 17.92 -11.73 -4.15
C SER A 654 17.44 -11.45 -2.71
N VAL A 655 16.84 -10.29 -2.45
CA VAL A 655 16.30 -9.95 -1.13
C VAL A 655 14.93 -10.59 -0.93
N SER A 656 14.07 -10.53 -1.95
CA SER A 656 12.73 -11.12 -1.90
C SER A 656 12.73 -12.63 -2.20
N GLU A 657 13.73 -13.13 -2.92
CA GLU A 657 13.91 -14.55 -3.26
C GLU A 657 15.36 -15.00 -3.08
N PRO A 658 15.86 -15.11 -1.85
CA PRO A 658 17.22 -15.56 -1.61
C PRO A 658 17.52 -16.94 -2.21
N ASP A 659 16.50 -17.79 -2.33
CA ASP A 659 16.65 -19.17 -2.82
C ASP A 659 16.66 -19.29 -4.35
N GLY A 660 16.14 -18.28 -5.07
CA GLY A 660 16.11 -18.23 -6.54
C GLY A 660 15.52 -19.49 -7.18
N ARG A 661 14.48 -20.09 -6.55
CA ARG A 661 13.90 -21.35 -7.00
C ARG A 661 13.10 -21.16 -8.27
N PHE A 662 13.65 -21.65 -9.37
CA PHE A 662 12.96 -21.79 -10.63
C PHE A 662 13.11 -23.22 -11.09
N MET A 663 12.09 -23.77 -11.75
CA MET A 663 12.17 -25.11 -12.35
C MET A 663 13.23 -25.10 -13.44
N ASP A 664 14.22 -25.96 -13.35
CA ASP A 664 15.25 -26.12 -14.38
C ASP A 664 14.68 -26.65 -15.68
N ASP A 665 15.49 -26.63 -16.75
CA ASP A 665 15.02 -27.04 -18.08
C ASP A 665 14.79 -28.55 -18.20
N ASP A 666 15.49 -29.37 -17.43
CA ASP A 666 15.31 -30.84 -17.48
C ASP A 666 14.03 -31.24 -16.74
N ALA A 667 13.78 -30.68 -15.54
CA ALA A 667 12.53 -30.87 -14.81
C ALA A 667 11.33 -30.36 -15.61
N PHE A 668 11.46 -29.17 -16.22
CA PHE A 668 10.42 -28.61 -17.09
C PHE A 668 10.11 -29.53 -18.27
N LYS A 669 11.17 -30.02 -18.95
CA LYS A 669 11.01 -30.95 -20.07
C LYS A 669 10.37 -32.26 -19.64
N ALA A 670 10.75 -32.81 -18.48
CA ALA A 670 10.14 -34.04 -17.95
C ALA A 670 8.63 -33.90 -17.76
N MET A 671 8.15 -32.73 -17.32
CA MET A 671 6.72 -32.49 -17.09
C MET A 671 5.95 -32.11 -18.37
N PHE A 672 6.51 -31.21 -19.19
CA PHE A 672 5.79 -30.52 -20.27
C PHE A 672 6.18 -30.94 -21.69
N HIS A 673 7.08 -31.91 -21.84
CA HIS A 673 7.42 -32.41 -23.17
C HIS A 673 6.37 -33.42 -23.68
N GLY A 674 5.91 -33.19 -24.91
CA GLY A 674 4.97 -34.04 -25.64
C GLY A 674 4.90 -33.63 -27.11
N ASP A 675 4.19 -34.40 -27.94
CA ASP A 675 3.96 -34.09 -29.36
C ASP A 675 3.06 -32.87 -29.53
N ALA A 676 2.09 -32.72 -28.62
CA ALA A 676 1.21 -31.56 -28.53
C ALA A 676 1.06 -31.07 -27.09
N LEU A 677 0.90 -29.75 -26.92
CA LEU A 677 0.61 -29.11 -25.64
C LEU A 677 -0.72 -28.35 -25.70
N ILE A 678 -1.62 -28.66 -24.80
CA ILE A 678 -2.90 -27.99 -24.62
C ILE A 678 -2.90 -27.31 -23.24
N GLY A 679 -2.92 -25.97 -23.23
CA GLY A 679 -3.17 -25.19 -22.03
C GLY A 679 -4.67 -25.17 -21.70
N VAL A 680 -5.03 -25.27 -20.42
CA VAL A 680 -6.43 -25.14 -19.97
C VAL A 680 -6.49 -24.26 -18.72
N THR A 681 -7.32 -23.22 -18.77
CA THR A 681 -7.49 -22.28 -17.65
C THR A 681 -8.93 -21.76 -17.57
N GLY A 682 -9.43 -21.50 -16.34
CA GLY A 682 -10.76 -20.94 -16.11
C GLY A 682 -10.89 -19.48 -16.51
N GLY A 683 -9.77 -18.75 -16.58
CA GLY A 683 -9.66 -17.36 -17.01
C GLY A 683 -8.95 -17.20 -18.36
N PRO A 684 -8.39 -16.02 -18.64
CA PRO A 684 -7.51 -15.80 -19.78
C PRO A 684 -6.15 -16.54 -19.64
N PRO A 685 -5.39 -16.75 -20.75
CA PRO A 685 -4.23 -17.65 -20.74
C PRO A 685 -2.97 -17.14 -20.02
N GLY A 686 -3.00 -15.93 -19.46
CA GLY A 686 -1.84 -15.31 -18.80
C GLY A 686 -1.08 -16.20 -17.82
N PRO A 687 -1.74 -16.95 -16.91
CA PRO A 687 -1.06 -17.84 -15.97
C PRO A 687 -0.25 -18.96 -16.63
N LEU A 688 -0.59 -19.35 -17.86
CA LEU A 688 0.11 -20.38 -18.64
C LEU A 688 1.28 -19.83 -19.47
N GLU A 689 1.52 -18.53 -19.45
CA GLU A 689 2.59 -17.90 -20.25
C GLU A 689 3.95 -18.59 -20.12
N PRO A 690 4.47 -18.88 -18.90
CA PRO A 690 5.79 -19.52 -18.80
C PRO A 690 5.84 -20.93 -19.42
N VAL A 691 4.73 -21.69 -19.35
CA VAL A 691 4.64 -23.01 -19.99
C VAL A 691 4.65 -22.86 -21.51
N LEU A 692 3.83 -21.95 -22.06
CA LEU A 692 3.73 -21.72 -23.50
C LEU A 692 5.05 -21.21 -24.10
N LEU A 693 5.79 -20.37 -23.38
CA LEU A 693 7.07 -19.82 -23.84
C LEU A 693 8.19 -20.85 -23.82
N ARG A 694 8.22 -21.77 -22.85
CA ARG A 694 9.29 -22.77 -22.69
C ARG A 694 9.01 -24.08 -23.43
N SER A 695 7.74 -24.36 -23.77
CA SER A 695 7.35 -25.60 -24.42
C SER A 695 8.01 -25.74 -25.80
N GLN A 696 8.52 -26.94 -26.08
CA GLN A 696 9.07 -27.36 -27.36
C GLN A 696 8.10 -28.22 -28.16
N ALA A 697 6.85 -28.37 -27.71
CA ALA A 697 5.82 -29.09 -28.48
C ALA A 697 5.64 -28.45 -29.86
N ARG A 698 5.53 -29.29 -30.90
CA ARG A 698 5.34 -28.81 -32.28
C ARG A 698 4.01 -28.05 -32.42
N GLU A 699 2.97 -28.59 -31.81
CA GLU A 699 1.65 -27.99 -31.80
C GLU A 699 1.29 -27.53 -30.37
N ARG A 700 0.76 -26.30 -30.28
CA ARG A 700 0.32 -25.70 -29.00
C ARG A 700 -1.02 -25.02 -29.18
N ASP A 701 -1.92 -25.19 -28.22
CA ASP A 701 -3.21 -24.54 -28.19
C ASP A 701 -3.65 -24.26 -26.74
N VAL A 702 -4.66 -23.39 -26.56
CA VAL A 702 -5.17 -23.02 -25.24
C VAL A 702 -6.69 -23.03 -25.23
N PHE A 703 -7.27 -23.76 -24.29
CA PHE A 703 -8.67 -23.67 -23.91
C PHE A 703 -8.80 -22.72 -22.71
N CYS A 704 -9.49 -21.63 -22.90
CA CYS A 704 -9.61 -20.59 -21.91
C CYS A 704 -10.96 -19.88 -22.02
N TRP A 705 -11.27 -19.08 -21.01
CA TRP A 705 -12.42 -18.20 -21.03
C TRP A 705 -12.39 -17.28 -22.26
N LYS A 706 -13.50 -17.17 -22.96
CA LYS A 706 -13.69 -16.29 -24.13
C LYS A 706 -14.69 -15.20 -23.84
N ARG A 707 -15.84 -15.57 -23.26
CA ARG A 707 -16.88 -14.60 -22.87
C ARG A 707 -17.86 -15.21 -21.86
N GLY A 708 -18.57 -14.33 -21.14
CA GLY A 708 -19.69 -14.71 -20.30
C GLY A 708 -21.01 -14.91 -21.06
N GLU A 709 -22.05 -15.27 -20.32
CA GLU A 709 -23.44 -15.38 -20.79
C GLU A 709 -24.38 -14.73 -19.76
N THR A 710 -25.58 -14.39 -20.16
CA THR A 710 -26.57 -13.71 -19.31
C THR A 710 -26.88 -14.46 -18.03
N THR A 711 -27.08 -15.78 -18.14
CA THR A 711 -27.15 -16.75 -17.04
C THR A 711 -26.88 -18.14 -17.58
N ALA A 712 -26.04 -18.88 -16.88
CA ALA A 712 -25.64 -20.22 -17.29
C ALA A 712 -25.20 -21.06 -16.08
N SER A 713 -25.37 -22.38 -16.17
CA SER A 713 -24.69 -23.30 -15.25
C SER A 713 -23.20 -23.40 -15.58
N PRO A 714 -22.33 -23.87 -14.68
CA PRO A 714 -20.92 -24.12 -14.99
C PRO A 714 -20.74 -24.98 -16.25
N GLN A 715 -21.50 -26.06 -16.41
CA GLN A 715 -21.42 -26.91 -17.59
C GLN A 715 -21.77 -26.15 -18.89
N GLN A 716 -22.82 -25.35 -18.87
CA GLN A 716 -23.17 -24.49 -20.02
C GLN A 716 -22.07 -23.47 -20.37
N LEU A 717 -21.37 -22.93 -19.37
CA LEU A 717 -20.24 -22.05 -19.60
C LEU A 717 -19.05 -22.79 -20.22
N PHE A 718 -18.77 -24.01 -19.78
CA PHE A 718 -17.76 -24.87 -20.43
C PHE A 718 -18.11 -25.13 -21.91
N ASP A 719 -19.33 -25.53 -22.21
CA ASP A 719 -19.79 -25.78 -23.57
C ASP A 719 -19.75 -24.52 -24.42
N PHE A 720 -20.22 -23.41 -23.88
CA PHE A 720 -20.26 -22.11 -24.55
C PHE A 720 -18.86 -21.57 -24.89
N ASN A 721 -17.88 -21.76 -24.02
CA ASN A 721 -16.50 -21.40 -24.26
C ASN A 721 -15.70 -22.45 -25.04
N GLY A 722 -16.32 -23.60 -25.36
CA GLY A 722 -15.68 -24.71 -26.03
C GLY A 722 -14.65 -25.42 -25.16
N MET A 723 -14.79 -25.36 -23.84
CA MET A 723 -13.87 -25.94 -22.85
C MET A 723 -14.32 -27.31 -22.35
N ASN A 724 -15.18 -28.01 -23.09
CA ASN A 724 -15.63 -29.34 -22.69
C ASN A 724 -14.66 -30.42 -23.17
N ALA A 725 -14.81 -31.65 -22.60
CA ALA A 725 -13.95 -32.79 -22.88
C ALA A 725 -13.93 -33.22 -24.35
N GLN A 726 -15.05 -33.10 -25.04
CA GLN A 726 -15.16 -33.51 -26.46
C GLN A 726 -14.33 -32.54 -27.34
N ALA A 727 -14.46 -31.24 -27.11
CA ALA A 727 -13.71 -30.26 -27.87
C ALA A 727 -12.19 -30.39 -27.67
N MET A 728 -11.76 -30.66 -26.40
CA MET A 728 -10.34 -30.90 -26.08
C MET A 728 -9.81 -32.18 -26.75
N HIS A 729 -10.58 -33.25 -26.73
CA HIS A 729 -10.23 -34.53 -27.40
C HIS A 729 -10.08 -34.32 -28.91
N GLU A 730 -11.08 -33.75 -29.59
CA GLU A 730 -11.04 -33.50 -31.04
C GLU A 730 -9.85 -32.58 -31.42
N ARG A 731 -9.60 -31.57 -30.62
CA ARG A 731 -8.46 -30.66 -30.86
C ARG A 731 -7.12 -31.38 -30.71
N ALA A 732 -6.98 -32.26 -29.70
CA ALA A 732 -5.77 -33.05 -29.51
C ALA A 732 -5.48 -33.96 -30.71
N LEU A 733 -6.51 -34.67 -31.26
CA LEU A 733 -6.37 -35.46 -32.46
C LEU A 733 -5.90 -34.64 -33.65
N ALA A 734 -6.54 -33.50 -33.91
CA ALA A 734 -6.17 -32.60 -35.03
C ALA A 734 -4.77 -32.05 -34.90
N MET A 735 -4.28 -31.78 -33.65
CA MET A 735 -2.92 -31.35 -33.40
C MET A 735 -1.90 -32.44 -33.69
N LEU A 736 -2.17 -33.68 -33.28
CA LEU A 736 -1.29 -34.82 -33.57
C LEU A 736 -1.18 -35.10 -35.07
N GLU A 737 -2.27 -34.98 -35.83
CA GLU A 737 -2.26 -35.10 -37.28
C GLU A 737 -1.34 -34.03 -37.93
N ARG A 738 -1.41 -32.79 -37.49
CA ARG A 738 -0.52 -31.72 -37.98
C ARG A 738 0.94 -31.88 -37.51
N ALA A 739 1.16 -32.40 -36.32
CA ALA A 739 2.53 -32.67 -35.82
C ALA A 739 3.20 -33.83 -36.58
N ALA A 740 2.42 -34.73 -37.14
CA ALA A 740 2.90 -35.87 -37.96
C ALA A 740 3.16 -35.48 -39.42
N ALA A 741 2.48 -34.45 -39.94
CA ALA A 741 2.68 -33.87 -41.30
C ALA A 741 3.90 -32.99 -41.37
#